data_ddbfff6a934805970ecf567cce82b968
#
_entry.id   ddbfff6a934805970ecf567cce82b968
#
_cell.length_a   1.000
_cell.length_b   1.000
_cell.length_c   1.000
_cell.angle_alpha   90.00
_cell.angle_beta   90.00
_cell.angle_gamma   90.00
#
_symmetry.space_group_name_H-M   'P 1'
#
loop_
_entity.id
_entity.type
_entity.pdbx_description
1 polymer ?
#
loop_
_entity_poly.entity_id
_entity_poly.type
_entity_poly.pdbx_seq_one_letter_code
_entity_poly.pdbx_strand_id
1 'polypeptide(L)'
;MVSSYNVLFNGSSSIEEGIREEYGEIKEDYWDILPIEKIKLSDDIITVGGINNKQFLLGEEKAAKTIQKHSMLIGGNQENRKISNAYFLLGKARYLDQRFVPAIDAFNQVKKQKSTPFQINQASIWIAKCNIRLEQEALAIKGLKNLLKDENLNEKNISSTNAVMSMAYIQLEDYENAEKFLTLAAINESNILNKSRYMFIVGQLLEKRLKYDSANVYFKKVSELKRKIPRELYINSKLKNIIYDSIDFEFKKKQIFKMLDNYENEEFLDKVYFNYSTLLFSIDSLNAGEKYLNKSIKNNTDKKLLFRAYNKLANRYYEKLDYVKSKKYLDSALQNLDKKSKKYWEIERQQKGLDKIVELEEKIELCDSLIKISGYDSKKLNEILIKTKVKRRDKKPLEMSDFRNSNFSSNNLGKSNFYFYNADLVELGKKSFKSNWGIRKRETYWRVSNEVLETMNAKSIVSEDRVEEKKENPLKVDESLLSLVPRAQDQKDSIIYVRNKSIINLAELYFIKYSDSRTALSKLNKLVGFELDEEMDSNAKYLIYKIYAKSDKLRANELKDEIILKYPQSKFAKILKNPNNLKIEKEFLIQRLDSLQTLFNQRKFKSVIDAVNNEVTYIDDVDVLVDYELLKAESTGRLEGILSYKEELKKLNKNYPNSYKSEEIKNIINQINSKWKNEPKMEKSGVFFLIFQIASDKPPQKYIDELKSTLNTKNKVLFQEYNYDYNLIVVKGFENKDSVEEIRTDIQKNSELFRLINNFVVLSSQYKNMLIYKTLEKN
;
A
#
# COMPACT_ATOMS: atom_id res chain seq x y z
N MET A 1 24.92 -41.77 25.32
CA MET A 1 25.69 -40.55 25.55
C MET A 1 26.06 -39.87 24.19
N VAL A 2 26.70 -40.54 23.26
CA VAL A 2 27.18 -39.95 21.97
C VAL A 2 26.08 -39.28 21.19
N SER A 3 24.89 -39.88 21.04
CA SER A 3 23.75 -39.27 20.30
C SER A 3 23.23 -38.00 20.93
N SER A 4 23.38 -37.83 22.25
CA SER A 4 22.86 -36.68 22.98
C SER A 4 23.85 -35.50 23.03
N TYR A 5 25.14 -35.80 23.27
CA TYR A 5 26.12 -34.75 23.51
C TYR A 5 26.80 -34.22 22.25
N ASN A 6 27.05 -35.08 21.26
CA ASN A 6 27.81 -34.64 20.09
C ASN A 6 26.91 -34.31 18.88
N VAL A 7 25.92 -35.13 18.58
CA VAL A 7 25.16 -34.94 17.33
C VAL A 7 23.99 -33.99 17.52
N LEU A 8 23.15 -34.23 18.55
CA LEU A 8 21.99 -33.37 18.78
C LEU A 8 22.38 -31.98 19.31
N PHE A 9 23.41 -31.90 20.14
CA PHE A 9 23.93 -30.62 20.64
C PHE A 9 24.45 -29.78 19.47
N ASN A 10 25.32 -30.35 18.61
CA ASN A 10 25.84 -29.63 17.44
C ASN A 10 24.74 -29.25 16.46
N GLY A 11 23.72 -30.11 16.28
CA GLY A 11 22.55 -29.78 15.47
C GLY A 11 21.72 -28.62 16.05
N SER A 12 21.53 -28.60 17.38
CA SER A 12 20.85 -27.46 18.04
C SER A 12 21.65 -26.16 17.92
N SER A 13 22.96 -26.25 18.12
CA SER A 13 23.88 -25.11 17.98
C SER A 13 23.86 -24.50 16.57
N SER A 14 23.85 -25.37 15.53
CA SER A 14 23.72 -24.92 14.15
C SER A 14 22.37 -24.21 13.90
N ILE A 15 21.27 -24.73 14.45
CA ILE A 15 19.96 -24.05 14.33
C ILE A 15 19.98 -22.68 15.00
N GLU A 16 20.60 -22.54 16.17
CA GLU A 16 20.73 -21.25 16.85
C GLU A 16 21.59 -20.25 16.07
N GLU A 17 22.63 -20.74 15.39
CA GLU A 17 23.48 -19.94 14.49
C GLU A 17 22.69 -19.49 13.27
N GLY A 18 21.95 -20.38 12.62
CA GLY A 18 21.08 -20.04 11.51
C GLY A 18 19.98 -19.01 11.85
N ILE A 19 19.42 -19.10 13.07
CA ILE A 19 18.49 -18.09 13.59
C ILE A 19 19.19 -16.73 13.72
N ARG A 20 20.42 -16.69 14.18
CA ARG A 20 21.20 -15.43 14.27
C ARG A 20 21.50 -14.85 12.90
N GLU A 21 21.88 -15.70 11.93
CA GLU A 21 22.17 -15.28 10.55
C GLU A 21 20.92 -14.74 9.85
N GLU A 22 19.79 -15.43 9.91
CA GLU A 22 18.60 -15.09 9.12
C GLU A 22 17.70 -14.05 9.80
N TYR A 23 17.58 -14.12 11.13
CA TYR A 23 16.57 -13.35 11.86
C TYR A 23 17.16 -12.33 12.83
N GLY A 24 18.48 -12.38 13.11
CA GLY A 24 19.16 -11.45 14.03
C GLY A 24 19.10 -10.00 13.59
N GLU A 25 19.22 -9.75 12.30
CA GLU A 25 19.25 -8.42 11.69
C GLU A 25 17.88 -7.91 11.20
N ILE A 26 16.78 -8.65 11.46
CA ILE A 26 15.46 -8.22 11.06
C ILE A 26 15.11 -6.91 11.77
N LYS A 27 14.96 -5.83 10.98
CA LYS A 27 14.40 -4.56 11.45
C LYS A 27 12.89 -4.69 11.57
N GLU A 28 12.38 -4.55 12.78
CA GLU A 28 10.97 -4.69 13.08
C GLU A 28 10.21 -3.38 12.86
N ASP A 29 8.94 -3.48 12.49
CA ASP A 29 8.06 -2.33 12.30
C ASP A 29 7.19 -2.11 13.56
N TYR A 30 7.64 -1.25 14.46
CA TYR A 30 6.94 -0.96 15.71
C TYR A 30 5.66 -0.13 15.54
N TRP A 31 5.34 0.32 14.35
CA TRP A 31 4.08 1.02 14.04
C TRP A 31 2.97 0.09 13.56
N ASP A 32 3.32 -1.12 13.12
CA ASP A 32 2.37 -2.21 12.90
C ASP A 32 2.45 -3.22 14.03
N ILE A 33 1.46 -4.13 14.13
CA ILE A 33 1.47 -5.19 15.14
C ILE A 33 2.72 -6.04 14.91
N LEU A 34 3.61 -6.09 15.90
CA LEU A 34 4.79 -6.93 15.84
C LEU A 34 4.40 -8.41 15.71
N PRO A 35 5.12 -9.20 14.92
CA PRO A 35 4.92 -10.63 14.91
C PRO A 35 5.26 -11.22 16.27
N ILE A 36 4.45 -12.16 16.77
CA ILE A 36 4.71 -12.84 18.03
C ILE A 36 6.04 -13.57 17.99
N GLU A 37 6.35 -14.19 16.86
CA GLU A 37 7.62 -14.81 16.56
C GLU A 37 8.42 -13.96 15.56
N LYS A 38 9.62 -13.55 15.93
CA LYS A 38 10.51 -12.78 15.07
C LYS A 38 11.08 -13.71 13.99
N ILE A 39 10.43 -13.75 12.83
CA ILE A 39 10.82 -14.57 11.69
C ILE A 39 10.58 -13.79 10.39
N LYS A 40 11.49 -13.91 9.42
CA LYS A 40 11.30 -13.37 8.07
C LYS A 40 10.67 -14.45 7.20
N LEU A 41 9.44 -14.24 6.77
CA LEU A 41 8.79 -15.12 5.82
C LEU A 41 9.17 -14.74 4.39
N SER A 42 9.39 -15.73 3.54
CA SER A 42 9.51 -15.53 2.10
C SER A 42 8.12 -15.24 1.51
N ASP A 43 8.04 -14.27 0.61
CA ASP A 43 6.79 -13.99 -0.13
C ASP A 43 6.41 -15.16 -1.08
N ASP A 44 7.37 -16.03 -1.41
CA ASP A 44 7.19 -17.20 -2.27
C ASP A 44 6.89 -18.48 -1.45
N ILE A 45 5.95 -18.41 -0.52
CA ILE A 45 5.55 -19.53 0.38
C ILE A 45 5.12 -20.80 -0.39
N ILE A 46 4.86 -20.70 -1.68
CA ILE A 46 4.38 -21.80 -2.54
C ILE A 46 5.54 -22.59 -3.17
N THR A 47 6.78 -22.15 -3.03
CA THR A 47 7.91 -22.88 -3.59
C THR A 47 8.38 -24.00 -2.66
N VAL A 48 8.43 -25.20 -3.20
CA VAL A 48 8.74 -26.49 -2.54
C VAL A 48 10.15 -26.58 -1.95
N GLY A 49 10.95 -25.51 -1.96
CA GLY A 49 12.40 -25.56 -1.74
C GLY A 49 12.95 -25.04 -0.42
N GLY A 50 12.18 -24.30 0.39
CA GLY A 50 12.71 -23.65 1.60
C GLY A 50 13.69 -22.49 1.29
N ILE A 51 14.25 -21.87 2.34
CA ILE A 51 15.26 -20.80 2.19
C ILE A 51 16.67 -21.32 1.98
N ASN A 52 16.87 -22.64 2.15
CA ASN A 52 18.15 -23.34 1.95
C ASN A 52 19.30 -22.76 2.80
N ASN A 53 19.01 -22.30 4.02
CA ASN A 53 20.06 -21.87 4.92
C ASN A 53 20.95 -23.04 5.32
N LYS A 54 22.25 -22.88 5.14
CA LYS A 54 23.26 -23.93 5.41
C LYS A 54 23.20 -24.44 6.85
N GLN A 55 22.95 -23.59 7.81
CA GLN A 55 22.93 -23.95 9.23
C GLN A 55 21.66 -24.76 9.58
N PHE A 56 20.50 -24.42 8.98
CA PHE A 56 19.28 -25.19 9.16
C PHE A 56 19.39 -26.57 8.50
N LEU A 57 19.99 -26.66 7.31
CA LEU A 57 20.27 -27.93 6.63
C LEU A 57 21.24 -28.78 7.43
N LEU A 58 22.28 -28.20 8.03
CA LEU A 58 23.21 -28.90 8.89
C LEU A 58 22.52 -29.43 10.16
N GLY A 59 21.64 -28.64 10.76
CA GLY A 59 20.78 -29.05 11.88
C GLY A 59 19.89 -30.23 11.52
N GLU A 60 19.28 -30.20 10.32
CA GLU A 60 18.48 -31.29 9.77
C GLU A 60 19.31 -32.57 9.56
N GLU A 61 20.50 -32.45 8.94
CA GLU A 61 21.42 -33.57 8.73
C GLU A 61 21.80 -34.26 10.06
N LYS A 62 22.16 -33.48 11.07
CA LYS A 62 22.52 -34.04 12.39
C LYS A 62 21.33 -34.72 13.06
N ALA A 63 20.13 -34.18 12.95
CA ALA A 63 18.91 -34.82 13.45
C ALA A 63 18.63 -36.14 12.71
N ALA A 64 18.67 -36.13 11.36
CA ALA A 64 18.48 -37.33 10.53
C ALA A 64 19.53 -38.40 10.83
N LYS A 65 20.81 -38.02 10.96
CA LYS A 65 21.91 -38.95 11.31
C LYS A 65 21.68 -39.58 12.69
N THR A 66 21.13 -38.83 13.65
CA THR A 66 20.78 -39.39 14.96
C THR A 66 19.67 -40.42 14.85
N ILE A 67 18.64 -40.15 14.08
CA ILE A 67 17.54 -41.09 13.84
C ILE A 67 18.04 -42.36 13.17
N GLN A 68 18.84 -42.26 12.10
CA GLN A 68 19.36 -43.39 11.36
C GLN A 68 20.33 -44.29 12.17
N LYS A 69 21.28 -43.66 12.89
CA LYS A 69 22.36 -44.39 13.54
C LYS A 69 22.06 -44.84 14.96
N HIS A 70 21.12 -44.17 15.64
CA HIS A 70 20.88 -44.41 17.05
C HIS A 70 19.45 -44.91 17.36
N SER A 71 18.66 -45.22 16.32
CA SER A 71 17.36 -45.86 16.47
C SER A 71 17.54 -47.28 17.03
N MET A 72 16.75 -47.63 18.03
CA MET A 72 16.75 -48.91 18.69
C MET A 72 15.32 -49.47 18.71
N LEU A 73 14.97 -50.16 17.65
CA LEU A 73 13.65 -50.80 17.50
C LEU A 73 13.69 -52.20 18.06
N ILE A 74 13.03 -52.46 19.20
CA ILE A 74 12.90 -53.74 19.87
C ILE A 74 11.41 -54.07 19.98
N GLY A 75 10.99 -55.19 19.37
CA GLY A 75 9.58 -55.57 19.38
C GLY A 75 8.62 -54.53 18.77
N GLY A 76 9.10 -53.76 17.78
CA GLY A 76 8.32 -52.68 17.13
C GLY A 76 8.32 -51.36 17.90
N ASN A 77 8.90 -51.31 19.09
CA ASN A 77 8.96 -50.11 19.92
C ASN A 77 10.35 -49.47 19.89
N GLN A 78 10.37 -48.12 19.85
CA GLN A 78 11.61 -47.34 19.92
C GLN A 78 12.06 -47.22 21.38
N GLU A 79 13.20 -47.86 21.74
CA GLU A 79 13.72 -47.83 23.11
C GLU A 79 14.65 -46.64 23.40
N ASN A 80 15.23 -46.04 22.37
CA ASN A 80 16.06 -44.85 22.56
C ASN A 80 15.20 -43.59 22.69
N ARG A 81 14.94 -43.13 23.92
CA ARG A 81 14.17 -41.92 24.17
C ARG A 81 14.72 -40.63 23.51
N LYS A 82 15.99 -40.61 23.09
CA LYS A 82 16.59 -39.45 22.41
C LYS A 82 16.16 -39.30 20.97
N ILE A 83 15.56 -40.31 20.38
CA ILE A 83 15.01 -40.25 19.03
C ILE A 83 13.84 -39.27 18.94
N SER A 84 13.03 -39.15 20.00
CA SER A 84 12.01 -38.10 20.09
C SER A 84 12.62 -36.69 20.00
N ASN A 85 13.75 -36.43 20.68
CA ASN A 85 14.45 -35.15 20.59
C ASN A 85 15.02 -34.92 19.18
N ALA A 86 15.47 -35.97 18.50
CA ALA A 86 15.97 -35.87 17.14
C ALA A 86 14.85 -35.49 16.14
N TYR A 87 13.68 -36.14 16.23
CA TYR A 87 12.53 -35.74 15.42
C TYR A 87 12.05 -34.31 15.73
N PHE A 88 12.11 -33.90 16.98
CA PHE A 88 11.76 -32.54 17.37
C PHE A 88 12.74 -31.51 16.78
N LEU A 89 14.04 -31.82 16.82
CA LEU A 89 15.08 -30.97 16.19
C LEU A 89 14.91 -30.91 14.68
N LEU A 90 14.61 -32.06 14.04
CA LEU A 90 14.31 -32.17 12.61
C LEU A 90 13.14 -31.27 12.23
N GLY A 91 12.05 -31.34 12.99
CA GLY A 91 10.87 -30.49 12.77
C GLY A 91 11.18 -29.00 12.89
N LYS A 92 11.98 -28.62 13.90
CA LYS A 92 12.42 -27.22 14.07
C LYS A 92 13.28 -26.72 12.90
N ALA A 93 14.26 -27.52 12.46
CA ALA A 93 15.11 -27.17 11.33
C ALA A 93 14.29 -26.92 10.07
N ARG A 94 13.35 -27.81 9.76
CA ARG A 94 12.44 -27.69 8.61
C ARG A 94 11.48 -26.51 8.73
N TYR A 95 10.95 -26.23 9.92
CA TYR A 95 10.09 -25.06 10.15
C TYR A 95 10.82 -23.75 9.89
N LEU A 96 12.04 -23.62 10.44
CA LEU A 96 12.86 -22.43 10.28
C LEU A 96 13.33 -22.24 8.82
N ASP A 97 13.55 -23.36 8.11
CA ASP A 97 13.81 -23.35 6.66
C ASP A 97 12.54 -23.17 5.81
N GLN A 98 11.39 -22.89 6.44
CA GLN A 98 10.07 -22.64 5.82
C GLN A 98 9.47 -23.84 5.05
N ARG A 99 9.94 -25.05 5.33
CA ARG A 99 9.38 -26.30 4.82
C ARG A 99 8.35 -26.86 5.81
N PHE A 100 7.17 -26.24 5.85
CA PHE A 100 6.18 -26.44 6.92
C PHE A 100 5.54 -27.83 6.89
N VAL A 101 5.22 -28.38 5.71
CA VAL A 101 4.61 -29.73 5.60
C VAL A 101 5.58 -30.82 6.07
N PRO A 102 6.84 -30.89 5.62
CA PRO A 102 7.83 -31.82 6.18
C PRO A 102 8.13 -31.61 7.66
N ALA A 103 7.94 -30.38 8.18
CA ALA A 103 8.07 -30.11 9.61
C ALA A 103 6.93 -30.75 10.41
N ILE A 104 5.68 -30.65 9.93
CA ILE A 104 4.50 -31.31 10.55
C ILE A 104 4.74 -32.81 10.65
N ASP A 105 5.27 -33.46 9.59
CA ASP A 105 5.56 -34.89 9.61
C ASP A 105 6.57 -35.25 10.72
N ALA A 106 7.64 -34.46 10.86
CA ALA A 106 8.63 -34.69 11.89
C ALA A 106 8.05 -34.52 13.31
N PHE A 107 7.20 -33.50 13.53
CA PHE A 107 6.53 -33.29 14.82
C PHE A 107 5.48 -34.38 15.12
N ASN A 108 4.80 -34.92 14.11
CA ASN A 108 3.90 -36.06 14.27
C ASN A 108 4.68 -37.32 14.69
N GLN A 109 5.92 -37.52 14.20
CA GLN A 109 6.77 -38.61 14.68
C GLN A 109 7.12 -38.47 16.17
N VAL A 110 7.34 -37.25 16.68
CA VAL A 110 7.54 -37.01 18.12
C VAL A 110 6.36 -37.55 18.94
N LYS A 111 5.13 -37.36 18.45
CA LYS A 111 3.91 -37.82 19.15
C LYS A 111 3.74 -39.34 19.12
N LYS A 112 4.32 -40.02 18.13
CA LYS A 112 4.27 -41.51 18.00
C LYS A 112 5.35 -42.21 18.81
N GLN A 113 6.42 -41.50 19.23
CA GLN A 113 7.52 -42.10 19.98
C GLN A 113 7.21 -42.15 21.49
N LYS A 114 8.08 -42.82 22.27
CA LYS A 114 8.08 -42.76 23.74
C LYS A 114 8.52 -41.37 24.24
N SER A 115 7.70 -40.37 23.97
CA SER A 115 7.95 -38.96 24.32
C SER A 115 7.36 -38.61 25.67
N THR A 116 7.94 -37.63 26.31
CA THR A 116 7.35 -37.07 27.57
C THR A 116 6.10 -36.24 27.21
N PRO A 117 5.13 -36.09 28.12
CA PRO A 117 3.97 -35.21 27.90
C PRO A 117 4.39 -33.80 27.49
N PHE A 118 5.45 -33.27 28.08
CA PHE A 118 6.00 -31.96 27.68
C PHE A 118 6.41 -31.90 26.18
N GLN A 119 7.09 -32.95 25.69
CA GLN A 119 7.52 -33.01 24.29
C GLN A 119 6.35 -33.17 23.33
N ILE A 120 5.34 -33.96 23.70
CA ILE A 120 4.10 -34.13 22.91
C ILE A 120 3.36 -32.80 22.77
N ASN A 121 3.24 -32.07 23.89
CA ASN A 121 2.57 -30.79 23.93
C ASN A 121 3.35 -29.74 23.11
N GLN A 122 4.67 -29.70 23.22
CA GLN A 122 5.53 -28.86 22.39
C GLN A 122 5.39 -29.20 20.90
N ALA A 123 5.39 -30.48 20.51
CA ALA A 123 5.18 -30.89 19.13
C ALA A 123 3.81 -30.42 18.59
N SER A 124 2.75 -30.51 19.40
CA SER A 124 1.43 -30.02 19.05
C SER A 124 1.39 -28.51 18.83
N ILE A 125 2.10 -27.75 19.66
CA ILE A 125 2.25 -26.29 19.51
C ILE A 125 3.00 -25.94 18.20
N TRP A 126 4.07 -26.67 17.86
CA TRP A 126 4.81 -26.46 16.63
C TRP A 126 4.03 -26.87 15.38
N ILE A 127 3.21 -27.92 15.44
CA ILE A 127 2.25 -28.26 14.37
C ILE A 127 1.26 -27.11 14.16
N ALA A 128 0.74 -26.52 15.23
CA ALA A 128 -0.16 -25.38 15.12
C ALA A 128 0.54 -24.16 14.48
N LYS A 129 1.81 -23.90 14.82
CA LYS A 129 2.61 -22.87 14.13
C LYS A 129 2.74 -23.15 12.63
N CYS A 130 3.03 -24.39 12.24
CA CYS A 130 3.09 -24.77 10.83
C CYS A 130 1.75 -24.54 10.12
N ASN A 131 0.63 -24.96 10.74
CA ASN A 131 -0.70 -24.76 10.18
C ASN A 131 -1.03 -23.26 9.97
N ILE A 132 -0.65 -22.40 10.93
CA ILE A 132 -0.80 -20.95 10.77
C ILE A 132 0.01 -20.43 9.57
N ARG A 133 1.25 -20.93 9.36
CA ARG A 133 2.07 -20.56 8.20
C ARG A 133 1.50 -21.07 6.86
N LEU A 134 0.70 -22.13 6.89
CA LEU A 134 -0.01 -22.70 5.74
C LEU A 134 -1.43 -22.11 5.57
N GLU A 135 -1.76 -21.01 6.24
CA GLU A 135 -3.07 -20.35 6.20
C GLU A 135 -4.24 -21.25 6.67
N GLN A 136 -3.93 -22.15 7.60
CA GLN A 136 -4.89 -23.09 8.22
C GLN A 136 -5.15 -22.73 9.68
N GLU A 137 -5.47 -21.47 9.95
CA GLU A 137 -5.63 -20.91 11.31
C GLU A 137 -6.73 -21.64 12.09
N ALA A 138 -7.83 -22.00 11.44
CA ALA A 138 -8.93 -22.71 12.10
C ALA A 138 -8.48 -24.07 12.64
N LEU A 139 -7.66 -24.81 11.87
CA LEU A 139 -7.10 -26.10 12.30
C LEU A 139 -6.13 -25.91 13.47
N ALA A 140 -5.28 -24.88 13.40
CA ALA A 140 -4.36 -24.55 14.50
C ALA A 140 -5.12 -24.21 15.78
N ILE A 141 -6.14 -23.35 15.71
CA ILE A 141 -6.98 -22.94 16.84
C ILE A 141 -7.67 -24.16 17.46
N LYS A 142 -8.25 -25.06 16.65
CA LYS A 142 -8.89 -26.29 17.15
C LYS A 142 -7.89 -27.17 17.91
N GLY A 143 -6.70 -27.37 17.34
CA GLY A 143 -5.65 -28.16 17.97
C GLY A 143 -5.18 -27.57 19.31
N LEU A 144 -4.97 -26.25 19.33
CA LEU A 144 -4.52 -25.53 20.55
C LEU A 144 -5.61 -25.46 21.62
N LYS A 145 -6.90 -25.28 21.25
CA LYS A 145 -8.02 -25.36 22.21
C LYS A 145 -8.11 -26.74 22.87
N ASN A 146 -7.88 -27.81 22.12
CA ASN A 146 -7.85 -29.15 22.68
C ASN A 146 -6.66 -29.35 23.63
N LEU A 147 -5.51 -28.76 23.29
CA LEU A 147 -4.33 -28.79 24.17
C LEU A 147 -4.57 -28.06 25.49
N LEU A 148 -5.26 -26.90 25.46
CA LEU A 148 -5.58 -26.13 26.66
C LEU A 148 -6.57 -26.82 27.63
N LYS A 149 -7.24 -27.91 27.18
CA LYS A 149 -8.10 -28.72 28.06
C LYS A 149 -7.31 -29.71 28.93
N ASP A 150 -6.02 -29.91 28.63
CA ASP A 150 -5.14 -30.78 29.45
C ASP A 150 -4.77 -30.06 30.74
N GLU A 151 -5.28 -30.57 31.87
CA GLU A 151 -5.05 -30.02 33.22
C GLU A 151 -3.58 -30.11 33.67
N ASN A 152 -2.78 -30.95 33.01
CA ASN A 152 -1.36 -31.18 33.33
C ASN A 152 -0.39 -30.31 32.52
N LEU A 153 -0.88 -29.28 31.84
CA LEU A 153 -0.01 -28.35 31.14
C LEU A 153 0.86 -27.54 32.09
N ASN A 154 2.17 -27.54 31.87
CA ASN A 154 3.06 -26.66 32.63
C ASN A 154 2.96 -25.21 32.09
N GLU A 155 3.37 -24.24 32.94
CA GLU A 155 3.27 -22.79 32.64
C GLU A 155 3.93 -22.41 31.30
N LYS A 156 5.06 -23.01 30.96
CA LYS A 156 5.75 -22.77 29.70
C LYS A 156 4.93 -23.21 28.48
N ASN A 157 4.26 -24.37 28.55
CA ASN A 157 3.37 -24.83 27.50
C ASN A 157 2.10 -23.99 27.45
N ILE A 158 1.55 -23.55 28.58
CA ILE A 158 0.41 -22.64 28.64
C ILE A 158 0.75 -21.32 27.97
N SER A 159 1.90 -20.71 28.32
CA SER A 159 2.36 -19.47 27.67
C SER A 159 2.52 -19.64 26.15
N SER A 160 3.25 -20.67 25.72
CA SER A 160 3.50 -20.92 24.30
C SER A 160 2.21 -21.21 23.52
N THR A 161 1.27 -21.98 24.10
CA THR A 161 -0.03 -22.31 23.47
C THR A 161 -0.85 -21.04 23.28
N ASN A 162 -0.96 -20.20 24.30
CA ASN A 162 -1.70 -18.95 24.24
C ASN A 162 -1.05 -17.94 23.26
N ALA A 163 0.28 -17.88 23.20
CA ALA A 163 0.99 -17.04 22.26
C ALA A 163 0.71 -17.46 20.80
N VAL A 164 0.75 -18.76 20.50
CA VAL A 164 0.45 -19.28 19.16
C VAL A 164 -1.04 -19.13 18.82
N MET A 165 -1.94 -19.27 19.83
CA MET A 165 -3.35 -18.98 19.67
C MET A 165 -3.58 -17.52 19.24
N SER A 166 -2.92 -16.59 19.94
CA SER A 166 -2.97 -15.17 19.57
C SER A 166 -2.40 -14.90 18.16
N MET A 167 -1.35 -15.61 17.77
CA MET A 167 -0.79 -15.50 16.42
C MET A 167 -1.82 -15.87 15.35
N ALA A 168 -2.60 -16.95 15.55
CA ALA A 168 -3.67 -17.33 14.65
C ALA A 168 -4.78 -16.26 14.56
N TYR A 169 -5.19 -15.72 15.71
CA TYR A 169 -6.21 -14.68 15.75
C TYR A 169 -5.76 -13.34 15.15
N ILE A 170 -4.46 -13.00 15.24
CA ILE A 170 -3.91 -11.81 14.56
C ILE A 170 -4.03 -11.96 13.03
N GLN A 171 -3.73 -13.14 12.47
CA GLN A 171 -3.89 -13.39 11.04
C GLN A 171 -5.37 -13.33 10.59
N LEU A 172 -6.29 -13.77 11.45
CA LEU A 172 -7.73 -13.64 11.21
C LEU A 172 -8.28 -12.22 11.45
N GLU A 173 -7.42 -11.27 11.84
CA GLU A 173 -7.79 -9.90 12.23
C GLU A 173 -8.79 -9.85 13.41
N ASP A 174 -8.92 -10.94 14.18
CA ASP A 174 -9.69 -10.99 15.42
C ASP A 174 -8.83 -10.50 16.59
N TYR A 175 -8.71 -9.18 16.67
CA TYR A 175 -7.82 -8.52 17.64
C TYR A 175 -8.30 -8.67 19.09
N GLU A 176 -9.56 -8.98 19.31
CA GLU A 176 -10.11 -9.19 20.66
C GLU A 176 -9.65 -10.51 21.25
N ASN A 177 -9.83 -11.61 20.52
CA ASN A 177 -9.34 -12.91 20.96
C ASN A 177 -7.80 -12.92 20.98
N ALA A 178 -7.14 -12.28 20.02
CA ALA A 178 -5.69 -12.13 20.01
C ALA A 178 -5.16 -11.46 21.29
N GLU A 179 -5.77 -10.35 21.72
CA GLU A 179 -5.45 -9.64 22.97
C GLU A 179 -5.62 -10.55 24.18
N LYS A 180 -6.78 -11.22 24.30
CA LYS A 180 -7.12 -12.11 25.41
C LYS A 180 -6.06 -13.21 25.58
N PHE A 181 -5.76 -13.93 24.50
CA PHE A 181 -4.81 -15.05 24.58
C PHE A 181 -3.38 -14.56 24.79
N LEU A 182 -2.97 -13.44 24.17
CA LEU A 182 -1.62 -12.93 24.38
C LEU A 182 -1.40 -12.38 25.79
N THR A 183 -2.43 -11.83 26.40
CA THR A 183 -2.40 -11.43 27.81
C THR A 183 -2.16 -12.64 28.72
N LEU A 184 -2.87 -13.76 28.48
CA LEU A 184 -2.65 -15.01 29.19
C LEU A 184 -1.24 -15.56 28.94
N ALA A 185 -0.73 -15.46 27.73
CA ALA A 185 0.64 -15.83 27.40
C ALA A 185 1.65 -14.99 28.19
N ALA A 186 1.46 -13.68 28.26
CA ALA A 186 2.36 -12.77 28.97
C ALA A 186 2.36 -13.01 30.52
N ILE A 187 1.23 -13.41 31.09
CA ILE A 187 1.13 -13.74 32.51
C ILE A 187 1.99 -14.96 32.83
N ASN A 188 1.88 -16.02 32.02
CA ASN A 188 2.56 -17.30 32.24
C ASN A 188 3.98 -17.37 31.65
N GLU A 189 4.49 -16.28 31.05
CA GLU A 189 5.83 -16.24 30.48
C GLU A 189 6.88 -15.85 31.51
N SER A 190 7.86 -16.73 31.71
CA SER A 190 8.97 -16.52 32.63
C SER A 190 10.13 -15.73 32.02
N ASN A 191 10.33 -15.84 30.71
CA ASN A 191 11.39 -15.11 30.02
C ASN A 191 10.99 -13.64 29.84
N ILE A 192 11.77 -12.74 30.45
CA ILE A 192 11.47 -11.31 30.45
C ILE A 192 11.44 -10.70 29.04
N LEU A 193 12.23 -11.20 28.09
CA LEU A 193 12.27 -10.71 26.72
C LEU A 193 10.97 -11.06 25.96
N ASN A 194 10.53 -12.32 26.07
CA ASN A 194 9.27 -12.75 25.47
C ASN A 194 8.08 -12.05 26.15
N LYS A 195 8.10 -11.99 27.48
CA LYS A 195 7.05 -11.33 28.27
C LYS A 195 6.87 -9.88 27.89
N SER A 196 7.97 -9.13 27.79
CA SER A 196 7.93 -7.72 27.39
C SER A 196 7.44 -7.53 25.96
N ARG A 197 7.84 -8.44 25.04
CA ARG A 197 7.36 -8.46 23.67
C ARG A 197 5.85 -8.72 23.62
N TYR A 198 5.37 -9.73 24.32
CA TYR A 198 3.93 -10.03 24.39
C TYR A 198 3.14 -8.84 24.96
N MET A 199 3.59 -8.24 26.05
CA MET A 199 2.95 -7.04 26.60
C MET A 199 2.93 -5.87 25.61
N PHE A 200 4.01 -5.66 24.86
CA PHE A 200 4.04 -4.61 23.84
C PHE A 200 3.03 -4.88 22.72
N ILE A 201 2.93 -6.12 22.23
CA ILE A 201 1.96 -6.52 21.21
C ILE A 201 0.53 -6.39 21.74
N VAL A 202 0.26 -6.75 22.99
CA VAL A 202 -1.06 -6.51 23.63
C VAL A 202 -1.40 -5.02 23.57
N GLY A 203 -0.45 -4.14 23.90
CA GLY A 203 -0.63 -2.69 23.72
C GLY A 203 -0.99 -2.29 22.29
N GLN A 204 -0.33 -2.88 21.29
CA GLN A 204 -0.62 -2.62 19.87
C GLN A 204 -2.00 -3.17 19.44
N LEU A 205 -2.43 -4.32 19.96
CA LEU A 205 -3.76 -4.89 19.71
C LEU A 205 -4.86 -3.99 20.28
N LEU A 206 -4.66 -3.48 21.50
CA LEU A 206 -5.56 -2.52 22.13
C LEU A 206 -5.61 -1.19 21.35
N GLU A 207 -4.46 -0.71 20.85
CA GLU A 207 -4.36 0.46 19.97
C GLU A 207 -5.18 0.28 18.69
N LYS A 208 -5.12 -0.90 18.05
CA LYS A 208 -5.94 -1.24 16.87
C LYS A 208 -7.45 -1.25 17.18
N ARG A 209 -7.81 -1.57 18.42
CA ARG A 209 -9.20 -1.54 18.92
C ARG A 209 -9.60 -0.17 19.47
N LEU A 210 -8.78 0.87 19.28
CA LEU A 210 -8.98 2.25 19.77
C LEU A 210 -9.09 2.39 21.30
N LYS A 211 -8.59 1.39 22.07
CA LYS A 211 -8.58 1.37 23.54
C LYS A 211 -7.26 1.96 24.07
N TYR A 212 -7.05 3.25 23.82
CA TYR A 212 -5.75 3.91 24.06
C TYR A 212 -5.31 3.92 25.53
N ASP A 213 -6.24 4.13 26.46
CA ASP A 213 -5.92 4.13 27.91
C ASP A 213 -5.42 2.77 28.36
N SER A 214 -6.11 1.70 27.96
CA SER A 214 -5.68 0.33 28.25
C SER A 214 -4.35 -0.01 27.58
N ALA A 215 -4.14 0.41 26.33
CA ALA A 215 -2.88 0.25 25.62
C ALA A 215 -1.73 0.93 26.36
N ASN A 216 -1.97 2.14 26.88
CA ASN A 216 -1.00 2.91 27.64
C ASN A 216 -0.48 2.17 28.88
N VAL A 217 -1.35 1.46 29.59
CA VAL A 217 -0.96 0.65 30.77
C VAL A 217 0.11 -0.38 30.39
N TYR A 218 -0.06 -1.05 29.23
CA TYR A 218 0.90 -2.06 28.78
C TYR A 218 2.20 -1.40 28.29
N PHE A 219 2.14 -0.33 27.51
CA PHE A 219 3.35 0.37 27.08
C PHE A 219 4.14 0.93 28.27
N LYS A 220 3.47 1.44 29.29
CA LYS A 220 4.09 1.89 30.54
C LYS A 220 4.83 0.75 31.22
N LYS A 221 4.16 -0.41 31.46
CA LYS A 221 4.77 -1.60 32.06
C LYS A 221 6.04 -2.04 31.32
N VAL A 222 6.01 -2.05 29.97
CA VAL A 222 7.18 -2.40 29.17
C VAL A 222 8.28 -1.35 29.32
N SER A 223 7.95 -0.06 29.28
CA SER A 223 8.93 1.03 29.40
C SER A 223 9.61 1.07 30.78
N GLU A 224 8.94 0.59 31.84
CA GLU A 224 9.49 0.49 33.20
C GLU A 224 10.58 -0.57 33.32
N LEU A 225 10.66 -1.52 32.41
CA LEU A 225 11.72 -2.54 32.39
C LEU A 225 13.11 -1.98 32.01
N LYS A 226 13.16 -0.81 31.38
CA LYS A 226 14.39 -0.06 31.04
C LYS A 226 15.46 -0.93 30.36
N ARG A 227 16.63 -1.10 30.99
CA ARG A 227 17.79 -1.85 30.46
C ARG A 227 17.62 -3.38 30.49
N LYS A 228 16.53 -3.92 31.05
CA LYS A 228 16.24 -5.37 31.05
C LYS A 228 15.71 -5.88 29.72
N ILE A 229 15.41 -5.00 28.80
CA ILE A 229 14.85 -5.28 27.47
C ILE A 229 15.66 -4.58 26.37
N PRO A 230 15.56 -5.03 25.09
CA PRO A 230 16.22 -4.36 23.97
C PRO A 230 15.91 -2.87 23.92
N ARG A 231 16.93 -2.06 23.63
CA ARG A 231 16.78 -0.60 23.65
C ARG A 231 15.69 -0.11 22.70
N GLU A 232 15.59 -0.70 21.54
CA GLU A 232 14.57 -0.35 20.56
C GLU A 232 13.14 -0.58 21.08
N LEU A 233 12.89 -1.70 21.75
CA LEU A 233 11.59 -2.00 22.39
C LEU A 233 11.29 -1.00 23.51
N TYR A 234 12.30 -0.65 24.32
CA TYR A 234 12.17 0.38 25.35
C TYR A 234 11.79 1.74 24.77
N ILE A 235 12.49 2.21 23.72
CA ILE A 235 12.26 3.51 23.09
C ILE A 235 10.84 3.57 22.53
N ASN A 236 10.43 2.56 21.75
CA ASN A 236 9.07 2.55 21.17
C ASN A 236 7.99 2.48 22.24
N SER A 237 8.18 1.69 23.31
CA SER A 237 7.25 1.63 24.42
C SER A 237 7.14 2.98 25.15
N LYS A 238 8.25 3.64 25.38
CA LYS A 238 8.28 4.94 26.06
C LYS A 238 7.63 6.03 25.23
N LEU A 239 7.86 6.04 23.92
CA LEU A 239 7.24 6.99 22.99
C LEU A 239 5.72 6.80 22.93
N LYS A 240 5.24 5.56 22.79
CA LYS A 240 3.80 5.27 22.82
C LYS A 240 3.17 5.62 24.16
N ASN A 241 3.86 5.32 25.29
CA ASN A 241 3.41 5.75 26.62
C ASN A 241 3.26 7.28 26.70
N ILE A 242 4.24 8.06 26.24
CA ILE A 242 4.16 9.53 26.23
C ILE A 242 2.98 10.04 25.40
N ILE A 243 2.75 9.43 24.22
CA ILE A 243 1.66 9.87 23.31
C ILE A 243 0.29 9.64 23.94
N TYR A 244 0.07 8.44 24.50
CA TYR A 244 -1.25 8.02 25.02
C TYR A 244 -1.49 8.41 26.47
N ASP A 245 -0.48 8.94 27.19
CA ASP A 245 -0.68 9.44 28.54
C ASP A 245 -1.64 10.66 28.52
N SER A 246 -2.53 10.74 29.50
CA SER A 246 -3.47 11.86 29.65
C SER A 246 -2.83 13.13 30.22
N ILE A 247 -1.51 13.18 30.32
CA ILE A 247 -0.73 14.29 30.87
C ILE A 247 -0.68 15.47 29.88
N ASP A 248 -0.51 16.68 30.44
CA ASP A 248 -0.36 17.93 29.67
C ASP A 248 0.75 17.89 28.61
N PHE A 249 0.54 18.64 27.53
CA PHE A 249 1.47 18.68 26.38
C PHE A 249 2.87 19.15 26.76
N GLU A 250 3.02 20.14 27.63
CA GLU A 250 4.35 20.63 28.03
C GLU A 250 5.13 19.59 28.81
N PHE A 251 4.45 18.76 29.60
CA PHE A 251 5.10 17.64 30.26
C PHE A 251 5.52 16.53 29.28
N LYS A 252 4.67 16.21 28.30
CA LYS A 252 5.02 15.27 27.20
C LYS A 252 6.23 15.76 26.44
N LYS A 253 6.27 17.02 26.08
CA LYS A 253 7.39 17.68 25.41
C LYS A 253 8.66 17.56 26.25
N LYS A 254 8.62 17.88 27.54
CA LYS A 254 9.77 17.71 28.45
C LYS A 254 10.30 16.28 28.50
N GLN A 255 9.42 15.28 28.49
CA GLN A 255 9.85 13.89 28.44
C GLN A 255 10.52 13.54 27.11
N ILE A 256 9.98 14.01 25.97
CA ILE A 256 10.58 13.80 24.64
C ILE A 256 11.95 14.47 24.54
N PHE A 257 12.09 15.72 25.04
CA PHE A 257 13.40 16.39 25.03
C PHE A 257 14.43 15.65 25.89
N LYS A 258 14.04 15.10 27.05
CA LYS A 258 14.93 14.21 27.82
C LYS A 258 15.36 12.96 27.04
N MET A 259 14.51 12.46 26.14
CA MET A 259 14.89 11.34 25.29
C MET A 259 15.84 11.79 24.16
N LEU A 260 15.69 13.00 23.64
CA LEU A 260 16.57 13.59 22.61
C LEU A 260 17.96 13.91 23.17
N ASP A 261 18.03 14.35 24.44
CA ASP A 261 19.30 14.72 25.09
C ASP A 261 20.10 13.48 25.60
N ASN A 262 19.48 12.32 25.61
CA ASN A 262 20.14 11.10 26.07
C ASN A 262 20.95 10.45 24.94
N TYR A 263 22.28 10.44 25.05
CA TYR A 263 23.20 9.86 24.08
C TYR A 263 22.92 8.38 23.75
N GLU A 264 22.43 7.59 24.71
CA GLU A 264 22.02 6.19 24.45
C GLU A 264 20.90 6.06 23.42
N ASN A 265 20.21 7.14 23.05
CA ASN A 265 19.13 7.16 22.08
C ASN A 265 19.57 7.67 20.72
N GLU A 266 20.85 7.95 20.48
CA GLU A 266 21.35 8.55 19.25
C GLU A 266 20.93 7.77 18.00
N GLU A 267 20.98 6.44 18.05
CA GLU A 267 20.54 5.56 16.95
C GLU A 267 19.03 5.58 16.70
N PHE A 268 18.24 6.13 17.63
CA PHE A 268 16.78 6.13 17.59
C PHE A 268 16.16 7.55 17.51
N LEU A 269 16.97 8.57 17.27
CA LEU A 269 16.52 9.96 17.18
C LEU A 269 15.50 10.16 16.06
N ASP A 270 15.61 9.41 14.97
CA ASP A 270 14.65 9.36 13.88
C ASP A 270 13.23 9.03 14.38
N LYS A 271 13.11 8.00 15.23
CA LYS A 271 11.85 7.56 15.84
C LYS A 271 11.31 8.58 16.83
N VAL A 272 12.19 9.19 17.63
CA VAL A 272 11.80 10.23 18.58
C VAL A 272 11.28 11.46 17.86
N TYR A 273 11.96 11.94 16.81
CA TYR A 273 11.51 13.06 15.99
C TYR A 273 10.18 12.78 15.28
N PHE A 274 10.00 11.58 14.74
CA PHE A 274 8.75 11.16 14.10
C PHE A 274 7.57 11.23 15.07
N ASN A 275 7.73 10.64 16.26
CA ASN A 275 6.67 10.62 17.27
C ASN A 275 6.39 12.04 17.82
N TYR A 276 7.42 12.86 18.00
CA TYR A 276 7.25 14.26 18.40
C TYR A 276 6.50 15.08 17.32
N SER A 277 6.83 14.85 16.05
CA SER A 277 6.09 15.48 14.96
C SER A 277 4.61 15.08 14.98
N THR A 278 4.30 13.81 15.30
CA THR A 278 2.93 13.31 15.41
C THR A 278 2.18 14.01 16.54
N LEU A 279 2.83 14.18 17.68
CA LEU A 279 2.28 14.91 18.82
C LEU A 279 2.04 16.39 18.50
N LEU A 280 2.94 17.04 17.75
CA LEU A 280 2.77 18.41 17.29
C LEU A 280 1.60 18.56 16.30
N PHE A 281 1.40 17.58 15.43
CA PHE A 281 0.25 17.57 14.52
C PHE A 281 -1.09 17.39 15.25
N SER A 282 -1.13 16.65 16.36
CA SER A 282 -2.36 16.49 17.16
C SER A 282 -2.82 17.75 17.87
N ILE A 283 -1.94 18.76 18.04
CA ILE A 283 -2.25 20.07 18.60
C ILE A 283 -2.24 21.19 17.55
N ASP A 284 -2.43 20.81 16.26
CA ASP A 284 -2.44 21.73 15.10
C ASP A 284 -1.17 22.59 14.92
N SER A 285 -0.07 22.26 15.59
CA SER A 285 1.21 22.92 15.42
C SER A 285 1.94 22.44 14.15
N LEU A 286 1.38 22.80 13.00
CA LEU A 286 1.67 22.19 11.70
C LEU A 286 3.10 22.43 11.22
N ASN A 287 3.59 23.67 11.33
CA ASN A 287 4.93 24.06 10.86
C ASN A 287 6.03 23.42 11.73
N ALA A 288 5.81 23.37 13.05
CA ALA A 288 6.73 22.69 13.95
C ALA A 288 6.73 21.18 13.71
N GLY A 289 5.54 20.56 13.52
CA GLY A 289 5.40 19.16 13.18
C GLY A 289 6.17 18.79 11.92
N GLU A 290 6.03 19.58 10.85
CA GLU A 290 6.76 19.39 9.59
C GLU A 290 8.28 19.52 9.78
N LYS A 291 8.75 20.52 10.55
CA LYS A 291 10.17 20.70 10.87
C LYS A 291 10.77 19.46 11.54
N TYR A 292 10.07 18.88 12.54
CA TYR A 292 10.56 17.70 13.24
C TYR A 292 10.43 16.42 12.40
N LEU A 293 9.41 16.33 11.54
CA LEU A 293 9.29 15.22 10.60
C LEU A 293 10.44 15.22 9.59
N ASN A 294 10.85 16.40 9.09
CA ASN A 294 12.03 16.54 8.24
C ASN A 294 13.33 16.20 8.98
N LYS A 295 13.43 16.49 10.30
CA LYS A 295 14.55 16.00 11.11
C LYS A 295 14.57 14.48 11.23
N SER A 296 13.41 13.85 11.39
CA SER A 296 13.29 12.39 11.36
C SER A 296 13.81 11.81 10.05
N ILE A 297 13.38 12.36 8.91
CA ILE A 297 13.82 11.91 7.58
C ILE A 297 15.34 12.04 7.41
N LYS A 298 15.91 13.17 7.83
CA LYS A 298 17.36 13.44 7.67
C LYS A 298 18.23 12.48 8.48
N ASN A 299 17.77 12.05 9.65
CA ASN A 299 18.52 11.17 10.55
C ASN A 299 18.19 9.69 10.38
N ASN A 300 17.41 9.32 9.36
CA ASN A 300 16.80 8.00 9.25
C ASN A 300 17.51 7.11 8.24
N THR A 301 17.70 5.85 8.62
CA THR A 301 18.19 4.75 7.75
C THR A 301 17.15 3.64 7.57
N ASP A 302 16.03 3.68 8.31
CA ASP A 302 14.98 2.67 8.23
C ASP A 302 13.96 3.02 7.13
N LYS A 303 13.95 2.23 6.05
CA LYS A 303 13.03 2.41 4.92
C LYS A 303 11.55 2.44 5.33
N LYS A 304 11.16 1.66 6.35
CA LYS A 304 9.77 1.61 6.80
C LYS A 304 9.34 2.92 7.46
N LEU A 305 10.22 3.50 8.28
CA LEU A 305 9.95 4.79 8.90
C LEU A 305 10.04 5.95 7.89
N LEU A 306 11.00 5.89 6.95
CA LEU A 306 11.10 6.85 5.84
C LEU A 306 9.80 6.87 5.02
N PHE A 307 9.31 5.69 4.63
CA PHE A 307 8.01 5.58 3.96
C PHE A 307 6.90 6.28 4.76
N ARG A 308 6.78 5.99 6.06
CA ARG A 308 5.73 6.59 6.92
C ARG A 308 5.86 8.10 7.01
N ALA A 309 7.09 8.60 7.13
CA ALA A 309 7.35 10.03 7.21
C ALA A 309 7.00 10.75 5.90
N TYR A 310 7.44 10.21 4.76
CA TYR A 310 7.11 10.78 3.45
C TYR A 310 5.60 10.70 3.14
N ASN A 311 4.96 9.56 3.44
CA ASN A 311 3.51 9.42 3.27
C ASN A 311 2.72 10.41 4.14
N LYS A 312 3.19 10.67 5.37
CA LYS A 312 2.57 11.66 6.26
C LYS A 312 2.70 13.08 5.71
N LEU A 313 3.86 13.44 5.13
CA LEU A 313 4.05 14.71 4.42
C LEU A 313 3.16 14.78 3.18
N ALA A 314 3.11 13.71 2.38
CA ALA A 314 2.29 13.65 1.18
C ALA A 314 0.80 13.90 1.49
N ASN A 315 0.26 13.22 2.49
CA ASN A 315 -1.13 13.41 2.92
C ASN A 315 -1.36 14.84 3.42
N ARG A 316 -0.41 15.40 4.15
CA ARG A 316 -0.49 16.77 4.64
C ARG A 316 -0.54 17.80 3.52
N TYR A 317 0.31 17.65 2.49
CA TYR A 317 0.30 18.53 1.32
C TYR A 317 -0.94 18.30 0.46
N TYR A 318 -1.45 17.05 0.42
CA TYR A 318 -2.73 16.77 -0.21
C TYR A 318 -3.90 17.53 0.45
N GLU A 319 -3.99 17.52 1.79
CA GLU A 319 -4.98 18.27 2.55
C GLU A 319 -4.87 19.79 2.34
N LYS A 320 -3.64 20.31 2.15
CA LYS A 320 -3.37 21.72 1.80
C LYS A 320 -3.65 22.04 0.33
N LEU A 321 -4.10 21.08 -0.48
CA LEU A 321 -4.33 21.20 -1.92
C LEU A 321 -3.04 21.50 -2.72
N ASP A 322 -1.86 21.26 -2.14
CA ASP A 322 -0.55 21.36 -2.82
C ASP A 322 -0.19 19.98 -3.39
N TYR A 323 -0.84 19.63 -4.50
CA TYR A 323 -0.72 18.32 -5.11
C TYR A 323 0.66 18.06 -5.72
N VAL A 324 1.37 19.11 -6.13
CA VAL A 324 2.74 19.01 -6.66
C VAL A 324 3.69 18.50 -5.58
N LYS A 325 3.64 19.11 -4.38
CA LYS A 325 4.45 18.62 -3.26
C LYS A 325 3.98 17.27 -2.75
N SER A 326 2.66 17.06 -2.70
CA SER A 326 2.09 15.77 -2.32
C SER A 326 2.65 14.65 -3.20
N LYS A 327 2.62 14.81 -4.52
CA LYS A 327 3.18 13.83 -5.46
C LYS A 327 4.67 13.58 -5.23
N LYS A 328 5.49 14.64 -5.08
CA LYS A 328 6.93 14.51 -4.82
C LYS A 328 7.21 13.69 -3.55
N TYR A 329 6.40 13.86 -2.51
CA TYR A 329 6.53 13.06 -1.30
C TYR A 329 6.01 11.62 -1.47
N LEU A 330 4.97 11.39 -2.30
CA LEU A 330 4.54 10.02 -2.66
C LEU A 330 5.62 9.29 -3.46
N ASP A 331 6.30 9.96 -4.40
CA ASP A 331 7.43 9.40 -5.13
C ASP A 331 8.55 8.97 -4.17
N SER A 332 8.86 9.82 -3.17
CA SER A 332 9.84 9.51 -2.13
C SER A 332 9.36 8.35 -1.23
N ALA A 333 8.06 8.27 -0.95
CA ALA A 333 7.48 7.17 -0.17
C ALA A 333 7.59 5.83 -0.92
N LEU A 334 7.27 5.82 -2.23
CA LEU A 334 7.35 4.62 -3.08
C LEU A 334 8.77 4.05 -3.19
N GLN A 335 9.80 4.89 -3.20
CA GLN A 335 11.20 4.44 -3.22
C GLN A 335 11.59 3.63 -1.97
N ASN A 336 10.84 3.77 -0.88
CA ASN A 336 11.09 3.11 0.39
C ASN A 336 10.18 1.90 0.65
N LEU A 337 9.35 1.50 -0.32
CA LEU A 337 8.48 0.34 -0.26
C LEU A 337 8.95 -0.78 -1.19
N ASP A 338 8.64 -2.01 -0.81
CA ASP A 338 8.79 -3.14 -1.72
C ASP A 338 7.70 -3.09 -2.80
N LYS A 339 8.12 -3.17 -4.07
CA LYS A 339 7.24 -3.15 -5.24
C LYS A 339 6.20 -4.28 -5.27
N LYS A 340 6.47 -5.39 -4.59
CA LYS A 340 5.54 -6.54 -4.48
C LYS A 340 4.49 -6.34 -3.39
N SER A 341 4.65 -5.36 -2.49
CA SER A 341 3.76 -5.16 -1.37
C SER A 341 2.41 -4.55 -1.79
N LYS A 342 1.32 -5.00 -1.17
CA LYS A 342 -0.02 -4.40 -1.35
C LYS A 342 -0.01 -2.88 -1.10
N LYS A 343 0.79 -2.45 -0.13
CA LYS A 343 0.93 -1.04 0.24
C LYS A 343 1.55 -0.20 -0.88
N TYR A 344 2.54 -0.76 -1.60
CA TYR A 344 3.13 -0.10 -2.77
C TYR A 344 2.07 0.20 -3.83
N TRP A 345 1.23 -0.78 -4.17
CA TRP A 345 0.17 -0.61 -5.16
C TRP A 345 -0.89 0.42 -4.77
N GLU A 346 -1.21 0.51 -3.46
CA GLU A 346 -2.14 1.54 -2.95
C GLU A 346 -1.57 2.94 -3.15
N ILE A 347 -0.30 3.16 -2.76
CA ILE A 347 0.37 4.45 -2.85
C ILE A 347 0.67 4.83 -4.31
N GLU A 348 1.08 3.86 -5.15
CA GLU A 348 1.30 4.09 -6.58
C GLU A 348 0.02 4.54 -7.28
N ARG A 349 -1.12 3.94 -6.95
CA ARG A 349 -2.42 4.36 -7.48
C ARG A 349 -2.77 5.79 -7.06
N GLN A 350 -2.51 6.14 -5.81
CA GLN A 350 -2.70 7.50 -5.32
C GLN A 350 -1.77 8.49 -6.06
N GLN A 351 -0.52 8.14 -6.24
CA GLN A 351 0.48 8.94 -6.94
C GLN A 351 0.09 9.16 -8.42
N LYS A 352 -0.22 8.09 -9.16
CA LYS A 352 -0.69 8.16 -10.55
C LYS A 352 -1.97 9.00 -10.70
N GLY A 353 -2.83 9.00 -9.68
CA GLY A 353 -4.00 9.86 -9.63
C GLY A 353 -3.67 11.35 -9.70
N LEU A 354 -2.47 11.76 -9.28
CA LEU A 354 -2.03 13.17 -9.28
C LEU A 354 -1.24 13.58 -10.52
N ASP A 355 -0.84 12.64 -11.39
CA ASP A 355 0.06 12.91 -12.53
C ASP A 355 -0.45 14.05 -13.40
N LYS A 356 -1.73 14.01 -13.78
CA LYS A 356 -2.31 15.02 -14.68
C LYS A 356 -2.41 16.40 -14.05
N ILE A 357 -2.72 16.48 -12.74
CA ILE A 357 -2.74 17.77 -12.04
C ILE A 357 -1.34 18.38 -12.03
N VAL A 358 -0.35 17.56 -11.65
CA VAL A 358 1.02 18.05 -11.52
C VAL A 358 1.58 18.48 -12.88
N GLU A 359 1.33 17.72 -13.94
CA GLU A 359 1.69 18.08 -15.31
C GLU A 359 1.13 19.46 -15.70
N LEU A 360 -0.15 19.69 -15.41
CA LEU A 360 -0.80 20.97 -15.75
C LEU A 360 -0.30 22.12 -14.88
N GLU A 361 -0.12 21.90 -13.56
CA GLU A 361 0.43 22.94 -12.64
C GLU A 361 1.86 23.32 -13.03
N GLU A 362 2.73 22.35 -13.29
CA GLU A 362 4.12 22.59 -13.72
C GLU A 362 4.16 23.31 -15.08
N LYS A 363 3.25 22.97 -16.01
CA LYS A 363 3.13 23.63 -17.30
C LYS A 363 2.69 25.10 -17.16
N ILE A 364 1.74 25.37 -16.29
CA ILE A 364 1.28 26.75 -15.99
C ILE A 364 2.42 27.55 -15.36
N GLU A 365 3.13 26.99 -14.37
CA GLU A 365 4.25 27.65 -13.70
C GLU A 365 5.40 27.94 -14.66
N LEU A 366 5.68 27.02 -15.58
CA LEU A 366 6.66 27.22 -16.66
C LEU A 366 6.25 28.37 -17.58
N CYS A 367 4.99 28.37 -18.06
CA CYS A 367 4.47 29.43 -18.93
C CYS A 367 4.50 30.81 -18.22
N ASP A 368 4.06 30.89 -16.96
CA ASP A 368 4.12 32.12 -16.18
C ASP A 368 5.54 32.63 -15.98
N SER A 369 6.48 31.72 -15.76
CA SER A 369 7.92 32.04 -15.64
C SER A 369 8.48 32.58 -16.97
N LEU A 370 8.14 31.97 -18.10
CA LEU A 370 8.56 32.41 -19.44
C LEU A 370 7.98 33.77 -19.80
N ILE A 371 6.70 34.02 -19.50
CA ILE A 371 6.03 35.30 -19.71
C ILE A 371 6.71 36.39 -18.86
N LYS A 372 6.99 36.11 -17.59
CA LYS A 372 7.68 37.04 -16.69
C LYS A 372 9.08 37.38 -17.18
N ILE A 373 9.84 36.37 -17.61
CA ILE A 373 11.22 36.54 -18.08
C ILE A 373 11.25 37.30 -19.42
N SER A 374 10.25 37.10 -20.29
CA SER A 374 10.14 37.81 -21.58
C SER A 374 9.97 39.32 -21.44
N GLY A 375 9.51 39.80 -20.28
CA GLY A 375 9.38 41.22 -19.96
C GLY A 375 10.66 41.87 -19.38
N TYR A 376 11.74 41.10 -19.18
CA TYR A 376 12.98 41.62 -18.62
C TYR A 376 13.93 42.13 -19.71
N ASP A 377 14.61 43.25 -19.43
CA ASP A 377 15.68 43.77 -20.26
C ASP A 377 16.89 42.82 -20.29
N SER A 378 17.67 42.84 -21.37
CA SER A 378 18.81 41.93 -21.61
C SER A 378 19.82 41.92 -20.45
N LYS A 379 20.02 43.07 -19.76
CA LYS A 379 20.90 43.15 -18.59
C LYS A 379 20.36 42.34 -17.40
N LYS A 380 19.10 42.51 -17.05
CA LYS A 380 18.42 41.74 -15.98
C LYS A 380 18.36 40.27 -16.28
N LEU A 381 18.16 39.90 -17.56
CA LEU A 381 18.12 38.51 -17.99
C LEU A 381 19.48 37.82 -17.74
N ASN A 382 20.58 38.50 -18.11
CA ASN A 382 21.94 38.01 -17.88
C ASN A 382 22.25 37.85 -16.39
N GLU A 383 21.84 38.78 -15.52
CA GLU A 383 22.02 38.66 -14.07
C GLU A 383 21.27 37.45 -13.49
N ILE A 384 20.04 37.19 -13.94
CA ILE A 384 19.24 36.06 -13.48
C ILE A 384 19.83 34.74 -13.94
N LEU A 385 20.33 34.68 -15.19
CA LEU A 385 20.98 33.48 -15.73
C LEU A 385 22.31 33.19 -15.02
N ILE A 386 23.07 34.20 -14.65
CA ILE A 386 24.30 34.05 -13.85
C ILE A 386 23.96 33.55 -12.44
N LYS A 387 22.95 34.15 -11.76
CA LYS A 387 22.50 33.71 -10.43
C LYS A 387 21.93 32.28 -10.45
N THR A 388 21.27 31.85 -11.51
CA THR A 388 20.76 30.49 -11.64
C THR A 388 21.86 29.48 -11.97
N LYS A 389 22.91 29.84 -12.71
CA LYS A 389 24.12 29.00 -12.90
C LYS A 389 24.86 28.74 -11.60
N VAL A 390 24.98 29.73 -10.73
CA VAL A 390 25.60 29.57 -9.42
C VAL A 390 24.82 28.63 -8.53
N LYS A 391 23.46 28.69 -8.54
CA LYS A 391 22.61 27.77 -7.80
C LYS A 391 22.52 26.36 -8.39
N ARG A 392 22.82 26.18 -9.70
CA ARG A 392 22.79 24.86 -10.36
C ARG A 392 24.07 24.06 -10.18
N ARG A 393 25.17 24.65 -9.75
CA ARG A 393 26.40 23.90 -9.40
C ARG A 393 26.16 22.90 -8.26
N ASP A 394 25.11 23.08 -7.45
CA ASP A 394 24.75 22.20 -6.34
C ASP A 394 23.61 21.20 -6.62
N LYS A 395 23.02 21.20 -7.83
CA LYS A 395 21.96 20.25 -8.21
C LYS A 395 22.22 19.69 -9.61
N LYS A 396 22.20 18.36 -9.74
CA LYS A 396 22.31 17.62 -11.01
C LYS A 396 21.37 18.20 -12.07
N PRO A 397 21.79 18.36 -13.34
CA PRO A 397 20.95 18.87 -14.41
C PRO A 397 19.82 17.88 -14.73
N LEU A 398 18.58 18.36 -14.77
CA LEU A 398 17.49 17.72 -15.50
C LEU A 398 17.77 17.92 -16.98
N GLU A 399 18.02 16.83 -17.70
CA GLU A 399 18.23 16.86 -19.15
C GLU A 399 16.92 17.27 -19.85
N MET A 400 16.98 18.37 -20.61
CA MET A 400 15.90 18.87 -21.47
C MET A 400 15.71 18.06 -22.77
N SER A 401 16.24 16.84 -22.85
CA SER A 401 16.05 15.94 -23.99
C SER A 401 14.68 15.28 -24.06
N ASP A 402 13.91 15.31 -22.97
CA ASP A 402 12.61 14.62 -22.91
C ASP A 402 11.44 15.39 -23.54
N PHE A 403 11.65 16.64 -23.97
CA PHE A 403 10.60 17.46 -24.58
C PHE A 403 10.42 17.25 -26.11
N ARG A 404 11.26 16.46 -26.76
CA ARG A 404 11.18 16.24 -28.21
C ARG A 404 10.67 14.89 -28.68
N ASN A 405 10.49 13.90 -27.81
CA ASN A 405 10.06 12.57 -28.24
C ASN A 405 8.97 11.97 -27.34
N SER A 406 7.76 12.45 -27.45
CA SER A 406 6.56 11.75 -26.99
C SER A 406 5.98 10.80 -28.07
N ASN A 407 6.85 10.16 -28.85
CA ASN A 407 6.48 9.06 -29.72
C ASN A 407 7.54 7.97 -29.62
N PHE A 408 7.49 7.16 -28.57
CA PHE A 408 8.14 5.85 -28.56
C PHE A 408 7.10 4.79 -28.28
N SER A 409 6.61 4.23 -29.37
CA SER A 409 5.88 2.98 -29.43
C SER A 409 6.77 1.86 -28.84
N SER A 410 6.25 1.20 -27.82
CA SER A 410 6.81 -0.01 -27.24
C SER A 410 6.66 -1.17 -28.22
N ASN A 411 7.71 -1.44 -28.99
CA ASN A 411 7.88 -2.75 -29.64
C ASN A 411 9.36 -2.99 -29.86
N ASN A 412 9.96 -3.73 -28.91
CA ASN A 412 11.01 -4.71 -29.15
C ASN A 412 11.53 -5.25 -27.82
N LEU A 413 10.77 -6.15 -27.22
CA LEU A 413 11.23 -7.08 -26.21
C LEU A 413 11.80 -8.30 -26.93
N GLY A 414 13.11 -8.34 -27.06
CA GLY A 414 13.81 -9.52 -27.51
C GLY A 414 15.27 -9.23 -27.69
N LYS A 415 16.06 -9.47 -26.63
CA LYS A 415 17.41 -10.03 -26.70
C LYS A 415 18.14 -9.82 -25.37
N SER A 416 18.42 -10.94 -24.71
CA SER A 416 19.41 -11.18 -23.66
C SER A 416 19.42 -10.18 -22.47
N ASN A 417 19.05 -10.69 -21.29
CA ASN A 417 19.07 -9.96 -20.00
C ASN A 417 20.48 -9.61 -19.48
N PHE A 418 21.53 -9.93 -20.21
CA PHE A 418 22.88 -9.67 -19.77
C PHE A 418 23.43 -8.39 -20.39
N TYR A 419 23.79 -7.41 -19.53
CA TYR A 419 24.19 -6.06 -19.90
C TYR A 419 25.18 -5.98 -21.07
N PHE A 420 26.24 -6.81 -21.05
CA PHE A 420 27.30 -6.77 -22.06
C PHE A 420 26.91 -7.32 -23.43
N TYR A 421 25.78 -8.04 -23.54
CA TYR A 421 25.26 -8.54 -24.82
C TYR A 421 24.15 -7.66 -25.41
N ASN A 422 23.79 -6.57 -24.70
CA ASN A 422 22.84 -5.59 -25.18
C ASN A 422 23.58 -4.31 -25.63
N ALA A 423 23.74 -4.14 -26.93
CA ALA A 423 24.49 -3.02 -27.50
C ALA A 423 23.94 -1.65 -27.06
N ASP A 424 22.62 -1.51 -26.92
CA ASP A 424 21.95 -0.28 -26.52
C ASP A 424 22.24 0.08 -25.05
N LEU A 425 22.24 -0.91 -24.17
CA LEU A 425 22.58 -0.72 -22.75
C LEU A 425 24.06 -0.40 -22.58
N VAL A 426 24.95 -1.00 -23.38
CA VAL A 426 26.38 -0.70 -23.38
C VAL A 426 26.64 0.72 -23.87
N GLU A 427 25.95 1.17 -24.92
CA GLU A 427 26.08 2.54 -25.44
C GLU A 427 25.55 3.57 -24.43
N LEU A 428 24.40 3.28 -23.81
CA LEU A 428 23.82 4.12 -22.74
C LEU A 428 24.76 4.20 -21.52
N GLY A 429 25.38 3.08 -21.14
CA GLY A 429 26.39 3.03 -20.10
C GLY A 429 27.65 3.85 -20.43
N LYS A 430 28.13 3.79 -21.68
CA LYS A 430 29.25 4.62 -22.16
C LYS A 430 28.91 6.10 -22.15
N LYS A 431 27.70 6.48 -22.56
CA LYS A 431 27.21 7.87 -22.53
C LYS A 431 27.11 8.38 -21.09
N SER A 432 26.52 7.57 -20.20
CA SER A 432 26.43 7.89 -18.77
C SER A 432 27.80 8.00 -18.10
N PHE A 433 28.73 7.11 -18.42
CA PHE A 433 30.12 7.19 -17.94
C PHE A 433 30.80 8.47 -18.40
N LYS A 434 30.69 8.80 -19.68
CA LYS A 434 31.28 10.02 -20.26
C LYS A 434 30.68 11.31 -19.69
N SER A 435 29.36 11.30 -19.40
CA SER A 435 28.67 12.43 -18.76
C SER A 435 29.10 12.63 -17.30
N ASN A 436 29.24 11.56 -16.54
CA ASN A 436 29.57 11.65 -15.11
C ASN A 436 31.08 11.80 -14.82
N TRP A 437 31.93 11.24 -15.67
CA TRP A 437 33.37 11.12 -15.42
C TRP A 437 34.25 11.77 -16.48
N GLY A 438 33.66 12.29 -17.57
CA GLY A 438 34.37 12.88 -18.70
C GLY A 438 35.16 11.85 -19.52
N ILE A 439 36.12 12.35 -20.34
CA ILE A 439 37.05 11.51 -21.13
C ILE A 439 38.23 11.19 -20.23
N ARG A 440 38.20 10.02 -19.58
CA ARG A 440 39.30 9.57 -18.70
C ARG A 440 40.12 8.46 -19.34
N LYS A 441 41.43 8.53 -19.18
CA LYS A 441 42.36 7.46 -19.56
C LYS A 441 42.29 6.35 -18.49
N ARG A 442 42.61 5.11 -18.89
CA ARG A 442 42.69 3.96 -18.00
C ARG A 442 43.95 4.03 -17.14
N GLU A 443 43.83 4.69 -15.96
CA GLU A 443 44.88 4.87 -14.99
C GLU A 443 44.49 4.29 -13.63
N THR A 444 45.48 4.10 -12.75
CA THR A 444 45.30 3.39 -11.46
C THR A 444 44.30 4.07 -10.52
N TYR A 445 44.13 5.39 -10.60
CA TYR A 445 43.21 6.17 -9.74
C TYR A 445 42.10 6.86 -10.52
N TRP A 446 41.60 6.28 -11.61
CA TRP A 446 40.62 6.87 -12.51
C TRP A 446 39.27 7.28 -11.85
N ARG A 447 39.00 6.78 -10.64
CA ARG A 447 37.78 7.10 -9.87
C ARG A 447 37.90 8.37 -9.03
N VAL A 448 39.10 8.89 -8.86
CA VAL A 448 39.37 10.10 -8.05
C VAL A 448 39.16 11.32 -8.94
N SER A 449 38.53 12.40 -8.44
CA SER A 449 38.35 13.63 -9.20
C SER A 449 39.71 14.32 -9.43
N ASN A 450 39.86 15.01 -10.58
CA ASN A 450 41.12 15.71 -10.88
C ASN A 450 41.47 16.75 -9.82
N GLU A 451 40.45 17.37 -9.17
CA GLU A 451 40.69 18.33 -8.06
C GLU A 451 41.33 17.66 -6.83
N VAL A 452 40.97 16.40 -6.54
CA VAL A 452 41.60 15.64 -5.42
C VAL A 452 43.02 15.18 -5.80
N LEU A 453 43.25 14.82 -7.06
CA LEU A 453 44.59 14.48 -7.58
C LEU A 453 45.51 15.69 -7.58
N GLU A 454 45.02 16.86 -7.96
CA GLU A 454 45.78 18.13 -7.92
C GLU A 454 46.12 18.55 -6.47
N THR A 455 45.19 18.37 -5.52
CA THR A 455 45.44 18.64 -4.08
C THR A 455 46.38 17.61 -3.45
N MET A 456 46.41 16.37 -3.90
CA MET A 456 47.38 15.37 -3.45
C MET A 456 48.79 15.64 -4.02
N ASN A 457 48.89 16.10 -5.27
CA ASN A 457 50.14 16.46 -5.91
C ASN A 457 50.70 17.82 -5.41
N ALA A 458 49.79 18.74 -5.00
CA ALA A 458 50.20 20.04 -4.45
C ALA A 458 50.80 19.96 -3.02
N LYS A 459 50.57 18.86 -2.30
CA LYS A 459 51.19 18.63 -0.97
C LYS A 459 52.64 18.12 -1.04
N SER A 460 53.18 17.83 -2.21
CA SER A 460 54.53 17.33 -2.40
C SER A 460 55.53 18.36 -2.92
N ILE A 461 55.13 19.61 -3.20
CA ILE A 461 56.05 20.66 -3.65
C ILE A 461 55.69 21.96 -2.91
N VAL A 462 56.40 22.20 -1.79
CA VAL A 462 56.54 23.54 -1.20
C VAL A 462 57.72 24.21 -1.85
N SER A 463 57.50 25.17 -2.72
CA SER A 463 58.44 26.25 -3.03
C SER A 463 57.72 27.44 -3.60
N GLU A 464 58.01 28.56 -2.98
CA GLU A 464 57.60 29.93 -3.20
C GLU A 464 57.52 30.34 -4.68
N ASP A 465 56.53 31.10 -5.04
CA ASP A 465 56.57 32.44 -5.64
C ASP A 465 55.43 32.72 -6.63
N ARG A 466 54.93 33.97 -6.50
CA ARG A 466 54.17 34.79 -7.46
C ARG A 466 52.67 34.56 -7.63
N VAL A 467 51.98 35.46 -6.93
CA VAL A 467 50.63 35.91 -7.24
C VAL A 467 50.61 36.60 -8.60
N GLU A 468 50.04 35.95 -9.61
CA GLU A 468 49.54 36.61 -10.81
C GLU A 468 47.99 36.61 -10.76
N GLU A 469 47.44 37.81 -10.70
CA GLU A 469 46.01 38.06 -10.87
C GLU A 469 45.54 37.54 -12.22
N LYS A 470 44.90 36.38 -12.25
CA LYS A 470 44.13 35.95 -13.42
C LYS A 470 42.84 36.77 -13.49
N LYS A 471 42.77 37.70 -14.42
CA LYS A 471 41.55 38.35 -14.88
C LYS A 471 40.51 37.27 -15.19
N GLU A 472 39.43 37.25 -14.42
CA GLU A 472 38.23 36.43 -14.70
C GLU A 472 37.70 36.78 -16.08
N ASN A 473 37.74 35.85 -17.01
CA ASN A 473 37.01 35.92 -18.25
C ASN A 473 35.52 36.02 -17.92
N PRO A 474 34.74 36.95 -18.49
CA PRO A 474 33.31 37.06 -18.26
C PRO A 474 32.64 35.77 -18.67
N LEU A 475 31.95 35.13 -17.73
CA LEU A 475 31.14 33.92 -17.94
C LEU A 475 30.23 34.10 -19.16
N LYS A 476 30.59 33.47 -20.28
CA LYS A 476 29.71 33.45 -21.48
C LYS A 476 28.39 32.83 -21.07
N VAL A 477 27.32 33.59 -21.26
CA VAL A 477 25.92 33.11 -21.10
C VAL A 477 25.67 32.09 -22.17
N ASP A 478 25.03 30.98 -21.81
CA ASP A 478 24.68 29.90 -22.72
C ASP A 478 23.56 30.40 -23.66
N GLU A 479 23.91 30.69 -24.91
CA GLU A 479 22.99 31.23 -25.93
C GLU A 479 21.80 30.29 -26.16
N SER A 480 21.93 28.99 -25.86
CA SER A 480 20.84 28.02 -25.96
C SER A 480 19.70 28.29 -24.96
N LEU A 481 20.00 28.86 -23.80
CA LEU A 481 18.98 29.24 -22.81
C LEU A 481 18.30 30.56 -23.16
N LEU A 482 19.00 31.46 -23.83
CA LEU A 482 18.43 32.72 -24.31
C LEU A 482 17.49 32.51 -25.51
N SER A 483 17.69 31.46 -26.29
CA SER A 483 16.80 31.12 -27.43
C SER A 483 15.43 30.57 -26.99
N LEU A 484 15.30 30.14 -25.74
CA LEU A 484 14.04 29.65 -25.15
C LEU A 484 13.13 30.77 -24.63
N VAL A 485 13.67 31.99 -24.46
CA VAL A 485 12.90 33.12 -23.99
C VAL A 485 12.11 33.73 -25.17
N PRO A 486 10.77 33.79 -25.13
CA PRO A 486 9.97 34.31 -26.21
C PRO A 486 10.23 35.82 -26.38
N ARG A 487 10.72 36.25 -27.54
CA ARG A 487 10.99 37.65 -27.85
C ARG A 487 10.00 38.25 -28.82
N ALA A 488 9.54 37.45 -29.79
CA ALA A 488 8.51 37.85 -30.74
C ALA A 488 7.13 37.85 -30.08
N GLN A 489 6.25 38.75 -30.47
CA GLN A 489 4.89 38.84 -29.92
C GLN A 489 4.12 37.54 -30.15
N ASP A 490 4.18 36.96 -31.34
CA ASP A 490 3.51 35.70 -31.68
C ASP A 490 3.94 34.54 -30.78
N GLN A 491 5.21 34.51 -30.35
CA GLN A 491 5.70 33.50 -29.41
C GLN A 491 5.13 33.71 -28.01
N LYS A 492 4.99 34.97 -27.58
CA LYS A 492 4.36 35.30 -26.27
C LYS A 492 2.88 34.93 -26.29
N ASP A 493 2.18 35.25 -27.34
CA ASP A 493 0.75 34.97 -27.50
C ASP A 493 0.50 33.45 -27.52
N SER A 494 1.37 32.68 -28.17
CA SER A 494 1.32 31.22 -28.17
C SER A 494 1.51 30.63 -26.75
N ILE A 495 2.44 31.18 -25.95
CA ILE A 495 2.66 30.71 -24.56
C ILE A 495 1.49 31.11 -23.67
N ILE A 496 0.94 32.31 -23.84
CA ILE A 496 -0.25 32.79 -23.13
C ILE A 496 -1.45 31.88 -23.45
N TYR A 497 -1.65 31.53 -24.71
CA TYR A 497 -2.68 30.59 -25.14
C TYR A 497 -2.54 29.22 -24.45
N VAL A 498 -1.34 28.63 -24.47
CA VAL A 498 -1.05 27.33 -23.84
C VAL A 498 -1.28 27.40 -22.33
N ARG A 499 -0.86 28.50 -21.66
CA ARG A 499 -1.10 28.73 -20.23
C ARG A 499 -2.59 28.77 -19.91
N ASN A 500 -3.36 29.60 -20.63
CA ASN A 500 -4.78 29.80 -20.40
C ASN A 500 -5.57 28.49 -20.61
N LYS A 501 -5.27 27.75 -21.67
CA LYS A 501 -5.83 26.42 -21.94
C LYS A 501 -5.50 25.44 -20.80
N SER A 502 -4.27 25.47 -20.31
CA SER A 502 -3.85 24.60 -19.20
C SER A 502 -4.57 24.94 -17.89
N ILE A 503 -4.84 26.23 -17.62
CA ILE A 503 -5.62 26.67 -16.44
C ILE A 503 -7.08 26.18 -16.54
N ILE A 504 -7.70 26.26 -17.72
CA ILE A 504 -9.09 25.78 -17.93
C ILE A 504 -9.13 24.25 -17.70
N ASN A 505 -8.23 23.51 -18.31
CA ASN A 505 -8.17 22.05 -18.16
C ASN A 505 -7.91 21.64 -16.71
N LEU A 506 -7.07 22.39 -16.01
CA LEU A 506 -6.78 22.15 -14.59
C LEU A 506 -8.00 22.43 -13.70
N ALA A 507 -8.73 23.53 -13.96
CA ALA A 507 -9.94 23.86 -13.23
C ALA A 507 -11.05 22.83 -13.46
N GLU A 508 -11.18 22.33 -14.70
CA GLU A 508 -12.10 21.25 -15.03
C GLU A 508 -11.76 19.98 -14.26
N LEU A 509 -10.47 19.60 -14.20
CA LEU A 509 -10.00 18.45 -13.46
C LEU A 509 -10.29 18.55 -11.95
N TYR A 510 -10.07 19.71 -11.34
CA TYR A 510 -10.42 19.97 -9.94
C TYR A 510 -11.93 19.82 -9.70
N PHE A 511 -12.75 20.38 -10.59
CA PHE A 511 -14.19 20.33 -10.43
C PHE A 511 -14.78 18.93 -10.64
N ILE A 512 -14.37 18.23 -11.72
CA ILE A 512 -14.98 16.95 -12.10
C ILE A 512 -14.40 15.79 -11.28
N LYS A 513 -13.07 15.65 -11.23
CA LYS A 513 -12.41 14.48 -10.62
C LYS A 513 -12.26 14.60 -9.12
N TYR A 514 -11.97 15.79 -8.63
CA TYR A 514 -11.70 16.00 -7.20
C TYR A 514 -12.85 16.64 -6.44
N SER A 515 -13.93 17.02 -7.15
CA SER A 515 -15.09 17.72 -6.57
C SER A 515 -14.71 18.98 -5.79
N ASP A 516 -13.57 19.57 -6.11
CA ASP A 516 -13.04 20.78 -5.46
C ASP A 516 -13.46 22.03 -6.25
N SER A 517 -14.71 22.43 -6.04
CA SER A 517 -15.29 23.63 -6.67
C SER A 517 -14.55 24.92 -6.27
N ARG A 518 -13.99 24.98 -5.06
CA ARG A 518 -13.32 26.18 -4.54
C ARG A 518 -12.01 26.45 -5.26
N THR A 519 -11.17 25.42 -5.40
CA THR A 519 -9.90 25.55 -6.13
C THR A 519 -10.14 25.76 -7.61
N ALA A 520 -11.12 25.07 -8.21
CA ALA A 520 -11.51 25.28 -9.59
C ALA A 520 -11.90 26.74 -9.87
N LEU A 521 -12.78 27.33 -9.05
CA LEU A 521 -13.15 28.75 -9.14
C LEU A 521 -11.93 29.69 -8.98
N SER A 522 -11.04 29.38 -8.02
CA SER A 522 -9.83 30.18 -7.81
C SER A 522 -8.91 30.18 -9.03
N LYS A 523 -8.80 29.04 -9.74
CA LYS A 523 -8.02 28.95 -10.99
C LYS A 523 -8.70 29.69 -12.15
N LEU A 524 -10.01 29.53 -12.32
CA LEU A 524 -10.78 30.23 -13.37
C LEU A 524 -10.80 31.74 -13.16
N ASN A 525 -10.91 32.23 -11.92
CA ASN A 525 -10.86 33.63 -11.61
C ASN A 525 -9.51 34.30 -11.94
N LYS A 526 -8.43 33.55 -12.05
CA LYS A 526 -7.14 34.06 -12.56
C LYS A 526 -7.19 34.44 -14.05
N LEU A 527 -8.13 33.86 -14.78
CA LEU A 527 -8.34 34.18 -16.19
C LEU A 527 -9.16 35.46 -16.41
N VAL A 528 -9.92 35.90 -15.38
CA VAL A 528 -10.68 37.13 -15.42
C VAL A 528 -9.70 38.31 -15.45
N GLY A 529 -9.67 39.03 -16.57
CA GLY A 529 -8.73 40.14 -16.80
C GLY A 529 -7.65 39.84 -17.86
N PHE A 530 -7.61 38.61 -18.39
CA PHE A 530 -6.84 38.30 -19.57
C PHE A 530 -7.72 38.36 -20.83
N GLU A 531 -7.16 38.83 -21.95
CA GLU A 531 -7.81 38.73 -23.26
C GLU A 531 -7.80 37.23 -23.65
N LEU A 532 -8.98 36.64 -23.63
CA LEU A 532 -9.20 35.25 -24.05
C LEU A 532 -9.87 35.25 -25.44
N ASP A 533 -9.59 34.23 -26.24
CA ASP A 533 -10.39 33.99 -27.45
C ASP A 533 -11.81 33.55 -27.06
N GLU A 534 -12.75 33.67 -28.01
CA GLU A 534 -14.18 33.38 -27.77
C GLU A 534 -14.42 31.96 -27.26
N GLU A 535 -13.62 31.01 -27.74
CA GLU A 535 -13.74 29.59 -27.34
C GLU A 535 -13.31 29.38 -25.90
N MET A 536 -12.18 29.95 -25.50
CA MET A 536 -11.68 29.82 -24.12
C MET A 536 -12.55 30.59 -23.12
N ASP A 537 -13.00 31.81 -23.46
CA ASP A 537 -13.83 32.59 -22.54
C ASP A 537 -15.20 31.93 -22.34
N SER A 538 -15.81 31.42 -23.41
CA SER A 538 -17.06 30.68 -23.34
C SER A 538 -16.92 29.38 -22.53
N ASN A 539 -15.78 28.66 -22.67
CA ASN A 539 -15.49 27.46 -21.89
C ASN A 539 -15.29 27.78 -20.39
N ALA A 540 -14.46 28.77 -20.09
CA ALA A 540 -14.21 29.17 -18.70
C ALA A 540 -15.50 29.60 -18.01
N LYS A 541 -16.33 30.41 -18.65
CA LYS A 541 -17.64 30.83 -18.13
C LYS A 541 -18.61 29.67 -17.97
N TYR A 542 -18.60 28.73 -18.90
CA TYR A 542 -19.42 27.51 -18.78
C TYR A 542 -19.02 26.64 -17.60
N LEU A 543 -17.73 26.49 -17.31
CA LEU A 543 -17.27 25.81 -16.12
C LEU A 543 -17.67 26.54 -14.83
N ILE A 544 -17.55 27.87 -14.80
CA ILE A 544 -18.02 28.70 -13.68
C ILE A 544 -19.53 28.54 -13.50
N TYR A 545 -20.31 28.56 -14.58
CA TYR A 545 -21.75 28.26 -14.57
C TYR A 545 -22.04 26.90 -13.94
N LYS A 546 -21.34 25.83 -14.35
CA LYS A 546 -21.53 24.48 -13.79
C LYS A 546 -21.26 24.44 -12.29
N ILE A 547 -20.28 25.19 -11.81
CA ILE A 547 -19.94 25.26 -10.37
C ILE A 547 -21.04 25.98 -9.61
N TYR A 548 -21.50 27.14 -10.10
CA TYR A 548 -22.57 27.91 -9.46
C TYR A 548 -23.93 27.25 -9.59
N ALA A 549 -24.21 26.46 -10.61
CA ALA A 549 -25.44 25.70 -10.74
C ALA A 549 -25.70 24.74 -9.57
N LYS A 550 -24.63 24.33 -8.86
CA LYS A 550 -24.73 23.50 -7.64
C LYS A 550 -24.87 24.29 -6.35
N SER A 551 -24.41 25.55 -6.32
CA SER A 551 -24.29 26.36 -5.10
C SER A 551 -25.09 27.66 -5.09
N ASP A 552 -25.25 28.31 -6.26
CA ASP A 552 -25.91 29.62 -6.42
C ASP A 552 -26.63 29.71 -7.77
N LYS A 553 -27.91 29.41 -7.74
CA LYS A 553 -28.75 29.38 -8.97
C LYS A 553 -28.92 30.77 -9.61
N LEU A 554 -28.87 31.88 -8.86
CA LEU A 554 -29.00 33.21 -9.41
C LEU A 554 -27.82 33.58 -10.28
N ARG A 555 -26.61 33.45 -9.73
CA ARG A 555 -25.36 33.66 -10.49
C ARG A 555 -25.21 32.67 -11.69
N ALA A 556 -25.66 31.45 -11.52
CA ALA A 556 -25.67 30.47 -12.62
C ALA A 556 -26.56 30.97 -13.77
N ASN A 557 -27.76 31.48 -13.52
CA ASN A 557 -28.65 32.01 -14.57
C ASN A 557 -28.06 33.25 -15.25
N GLU A 558 -27.45 34.16 -14.50
CA GLU A 558 -26.76 35.33 -15.06
C GLU A 558 -25.64 34.92 -16.04
N LEU A 559 -24.81 33.98 -15.65
CA LEU A 559 -23.75 33.43 -16.50
C LEU A 559 -24.28 32.67 -17.73
N LYS A 560 -25.38 31.94 -17.57
CA LYS A 560 -26.05 31.28 -18.66
C LYS A 560 -26.51 32.29 -19.73
N ASP A 561 -27.19 33.36 -19.30
CA ASP A 561 -27.70 34.40 -20.20
C ASP A 561 -26.53 35.17 -20.83
N GLU A 562 -25.46 35.44 -20.10
CA GLU A 562 -24.23 36.07 -20.60
C GLU A 562 -23.59 35.23 -21.72
N ILE A 563 -23.42 33.89 -21.51
CA ILE A 563 -22.83 33.01 -22.51
C ILE A 563 -23.71 32.95 -23.79
N ILE A 564 -25.04 32.88 -23.62
CA ILE A 564 -25.97 32.80 -24.73
C ILE A 564 -25.97 34.09 -25.56
N LEU A 565 -25.86 35.25 -24.92
CA LEU A 565 -25.87 36.57 -25.57
C LEU A 565 -24.52 36.91 -26.21
N LYS A 566 -23.42 36.67 -25.48
CA LYS A 566 -22.08 37.07 -25.91
C LYS A 566 -21.47 36.12 -26.92
N TYR A 567 -21.76 34.80 -26.78
CA TYR A 567 -21.17 33.76 -27.63
C TYR A 567 -22.24 32.84 -28.25
N PRO A 568 -23.17 33.37 -29.06
CA PRO A 568 -24.34 32.62 -29.54
C PRO A 568 -23.98 31.41 -30.42
N GLN A 569 -22.83 31.45 -31.09
CA GLN A 569 -22.35 30.37 -31.94
C GLN A 569 -21.48 29.34 -31.22
N SER A 570 -21.06 29.65 -30.00
CA SER A 570 -20.25 28.70 -29.21
C SER A 570 -21.00 27.40 -28.93
N LYS A 571 -20.25 26.29 -28.83
CA LYS A 571 -20.81 25.01 -28.45
C LYS A 571 -21.54 25.08 -27.09
N PHE A 572 -21.02 25.86 -26.14
CA PHE A 572 -21.57 26.02 -24.79
C PHE A 572 -22.91 26.78 -24.81
N ALA A 573 -23.05 27.81 -25.64
CA ALA A 573 -24.34 28.48 -25.82
C ALA A 573 -25.40 27.56 -26.45
N LYS A 574 -25.01 26.73 -27.41
CA LYS A 574 -25.89 25.73 -28.02
C LYS A 574 -26.32 24.67 -27.00
N ILE A 575 -25.41 24.26 -26.12
CA ILE A 575 -25.66 23.38 -24.98
C ILE A 575 -26.70 23.99 -24.02
N LEU A 576 -26.51 25.23 -23.64
CA LEU A 576 -27.36 25.92 -22.67
C LEU A 576 -28.76 26.23 -23.24
N LYS A 577 -28.87 26.43 -24.59
CA LYS A 577 -30.16 26.60 -25.26
C LYS A 577 -30.94 25.30 -25.45
N ASN A 578 -30.25 24.21 -25.82
CA ASN A 578 -30.86 22.88 -26.06
C ASN A 578 -29.99 21.78 -25.46
N PRO A 579 -30.20 21.43 -24.18
CA PRO A 579 -29.39 20.41 -23.50
C PRO A 579 -29.43 19.02 -24.13
N ASN A 580 -30.45 18.71 -24.92
CA ASN A 580 -30.69 17.38 -25.52
C ASN A 580 -30.00 17.13 -26.88
N ASN A 581 -29.33 18.13 -27.48
CA ASN A 581 -28.73 18.01 -28.82
C ASN A 581 -27.20 18.01 -28.83
N LEU A 582 -26.55 17.42 -27.86
CA LEU A 582 -25.10 17.50 -27.70
C LEU A 582 -24.34 16.30 -28.25
N LYS A 583 -23.55 16.55 -29.31
CA LYS A 583 -22.32 15.77 -29.56
C LYS A 583 -21.28 16.17 -28.52
N ILE A 584 -21.04 15.27 -27.56
CA ILE A 584 -20.08 15.50 -26.47
C ILE A 584 -18.67 15.23 -26.99
N GLU A 585 -17.75 16.17 -26.81
CA GLU A 585 -16.36 16.00 -27.28
C GLU A 585 -15.63 14.84 -26.55
N LYS A 586 -14.72 14.18 -27.26
CA LYS A 586 -13.95 13.02 -26.80
C LYS A 586 -13.28 13.21 -25.42
N GLU A 587 -12.69 14.37 -25.18
CA GLU A 587 -12.02 14.65 -23.88
C GLU A 587 -12.99 14.72 -22.70
N PHE A 588 -14.16 15.29 -22.89
CA PHE A 588 -15.21 15.30 -21.87
C PHE A 588 -15.72 13.89 -21.58
N LEU A 589 -15.86 13.07 -22.61
CA LEU A 589 -16.29 11.67 -22.48
C LEU A 589 -15.26 10.84 -21.71
N ILE A 590 -13.96 11.03 -21.96
CA ILE A 590 -12.88 10.34 -21.21
C ILE A 590 -12.91 10.74 -19.74
N GLN A 591 -13.07 12.03 -19.43
CA GLN A 591 -13.16 12.49 -18.03
C GLN A 591 -14.44 11.99 -17.35
N ARG A 592 -15.52 11.91 -18.09
CA ARG A 592 -16.77 11.34 -17.61
C ARG A 592 -16.63 9.85 -17.32
N LEU A 593 -15.94 9.11 -18.19
CA LEU A 593 -15.61 7.70 -17.98
C LEU A 593 -14.81 7.49 -16.69
N ASP A 594 -13.82 8.35 -16.39
CA ASP A 594 -13.06 8.32 -15.14
C ASP A 594 -13.98 8.51 -13.92
N SER A 595 -14.99 9.37 -14.04
CA SER A 595 -16.00 9.57 -13.00
C SER A 595 -16.87 8.32 -12.80
N LEU A 596 -17.27 7.67 -13.89
CA LEU A 596 -18.01 6.41 -13.86
C LEU A 596 -17.17 5.28 -13.29
N GLN A 597 -15.87 5.23 -13.61
CA GLN A 597 -14.92 4.29 -13.02
C GLN A 597 -14.78 4.49 -11.50
N THR A 598 -14.88 5.73 -11.04
CA THR A 598 -14.90 6.03 -9.60
C THR A 598 -16.16 5.48 -8.93
N LEU A 599 -17.34 5.61 -9.56
CA LEU A 599 -18.59 4.99 -9.08
C LEU A 599 -18.50 3.46 -9.07
N PHE A 600 -17.90 2.87 -10.09
CA PHE A 600 -17.63 1.43 -10.15
C PHE A 600 -16.74 0.97 -8.98
N ASN A 601 -15.68 1.69 -8.68
CA ASN A 601 -14.77 1.42 -7.55
C ASN A 601 -15.47 1.59 -6.19
N GLN A 602 -16.48 2.49 -6.11
CA GLN A 602 -17.36 2.64 -4.94
C GLN A 602 -18.45 1.55 -4.86
N ARG A 603 -18.46 0.58 -5.78
CA ARG A 603 -19.46 -0.51 -5.90
C ARG A 603 -20.88 -0.03 -6.21
N LYS A 604 -21.05 1.12 -6.82
CA LYS A 604 -22.34 1.66 -7.28
C LYS A 604 -22.63 1.23 -8.72
N PHE A 605 -22.71 -0.08 -8.94
CA PHE A 605 -22.78 -0.67 -10.29
C PHE A 605 -24.05 -0.29 -11.05
N LYS A 606 -25.19 -0.22 -10.36
CA LYS A 606 -26.47 0.20 -10.97
C LYS A 606 -26.37 1.64 -11.52
N SER A 607 -25.82 2.55 -10.72
CA SER A 607 -25.62 3.94 -11.14
C SER A 607 -24.70 4.07 -12.35
N VAL A 608 -23.70 3.18 -12.47
CA VAL A 608 -22.80 3.14 -13.65
C VAL A 608 -23.60 2.68 -14.89
N ILE A 609 -24.37 1.61 -14.78
CA ILE A 609 -25.15 1.08 -15.90
C ILE A 609 -26.18 2.11 -16.38
N ASP A 610 -26.91 2.73 -15.46
CA ASP A 610 -27.91 3.76 -15.78
C ASP A 610 -27.26 4.97 -16.47
N ALA A 611 -26.11 5.44 -15.97
CA ALA A 611 -25.39 6.53 -16.57
C ALA A 611 -24.88 6.19 -17.98
N VAL A 612 -24.27 5.00 -18.15
CA VAL A 612 -23.79 4.57 -19.46
C VAL A 612 -24.93 4.42 -20.45
N ASN A 613 -26.06 3.80 -20.07
CA ASN A 613 -27.24 3.66 -20.95
C ASN A 613 -27.77 5.01 -21.44
N ASN A 614 -27.72 6.04 -20.61
CA ASN A 614 -28.17 7.38 -20.93
C ASN A 614 -27.17 8.15 -21.83
N GLU A 615 -25.89 7.81 -21.75
CA GLU A 615 -24.80 8.57 -22.40
C GLU A 615 -24.33 7.93 -23.72
N VAL A 616 -24.42 6.61 -23.86
CA VAL A 616 -23.95 5.83 -25.03
C VAL A 616 -24.50 6.32 -26.37
N THR A 617 -25.75 6.78 -26.40
CA THR A 617 -26.40 7.25 -27.64
C THR A 617 -25.81 8.55 -28.19
N TYR A 618 -25.02 9.26 -27.39
CA TYR A 618 -24.42 10.55 -27.75
C TYR A 618 -22.92 10.46 -28.05
N ILE A 619 -22.36 9.25 -28.03
CA ILE A 619 -20.92 9.01 -28.23
C ILE A 619 -20.69 8.56 -29.68
N ASP A 620 -20.06 9.44 -30.48
CA ASP A 620 -19.70 9.15 -31.89
C ASP A 620 -18.33 8.45 -32.02
N ASP A 621 -17.41 8.65 -31.03
CA ASP A 621 -16.08 8.05 -31.06
C ASP A 621 -16.13 6.60 -30.65
N VAL A 622 -15.82 5.69 -31.57
CA VAL A 622 -15.93 4.23 -31.38
C VAL A 622 -15.01 3.72 -30.26
N ASP A 623 -13.83 4.29 -30.09
CA ASP A 623 -12.90 3.84 -29.05
C ASP A 623 -13.41 4.20 -27.66
N VAL A 624 -13.92 5.41 -27.49
CA VAL A 624 -14.56 5.87 -26.24
C VAL A 624 -15.82 5.08 -25.96
N LEU A 625 -16.62 4.84 -26.99
CA LEU A 625 -17.85 4.05 -26.89
C LEU A 625 -17.58 2.63 -26.39
N VAL A 626 -16.52 2.00 -26.88
CA VAL A 626 -16.10 0.66 -26.42
C VAL A 626 -15.68 0.68 -24.96
N ASP A 627 -15.02 1.73 -24.47
CA ASP A 627 -14.65 1.87 -23.07
C ASP A 627 -15.87 1.99 -22.15
N TYR A 628 -16.88 2.76 -22.55
CA TYR A 628 -18.15 2.89 -21.82
C TYR A 628 -18.92 1.56 -21.76
N GLU A 629 -19.05 0.90 -22.91
CA GLU A 629 -19.74 -0.40 -22.99
C GLU A 629 -18.98 -1.50 -22.25
N LEU A 630 -17.63 -1.45 -22.19
CA LEU A 630 -16.83 -2.38 -21.41
C LEU A 630 -17.07 -2.17 -19.89
N LEU A 631 -17.06 -0.93 -19.44
CA LEU A 631 -17.38 -0.60 -18.03
C LEU A 631 -18.80 -1.00 -17.64
N LYS A 632 -19.75 -0.85 -18.55
CA LYS A 632 -21.13 -1.36 -18.39
C LYS A 632 -21.14 -2.88 -18.30
N ALA A 633 -20.43 -3.58 -19.20
CA ALA A 633 -20.35 -5.04 -19.17
C ALA A 633 -19.76 -5.54 -17.84
N GLU A 634 -18.69 -4.90 -17.35
CA GLU A 634 -18.11 -5.20 -16.04
C GLU A 634 -19.10 -4.98 -14.89
N SER A 635 -19.85 -3.87 -14.92
CA SER A 635 -20.88 -3.56 -13.92
C SER A 635 -22.03 -4.57 -13.96
N THR A 636 -22.48 -4.95 -15.17
CA THR A 636 -23.48 -6.02 -15.37
C THR A 636 -22.98 -7.35 -14.81
N GLY A 637 -21.71 -7.68 -15.05
CA GLY A 637 -21.11 -8.89 -14.47
C GLY A 637 -21.08 -8.88 -12.94
N ARG A 638 -20.94 -7.72 -12.32
CA ARG A 638 -21.03 -7.58 -10.85
C ARG A 638 -22.44 -7.74 -10.30
N LEU A 639 -23.47 -7.38 -11.04
CA LEU A 639 -24.88 -7.48 -10.65
C LEU A 639 -25.54 -8.78 -11.09
N GLU A 640 -25.25 -9.27 -12.29
CA GLU A 640 -25.93 -10.42 -12.90
C GLU A 640 -25.08 -11.70 -12.98
N GLY A 641 -23.78 -11.57 -12.75
CA GLY A 641 -22.85 -12.71 -12.72
C GLY A 641 -22.02 -12.89 -13.97
N ILE A 642 -21.16 -13.92 -13.92
CA ILE A 642 -20.12 -14.16 -14.93
C ILE A 642 -20.68 -14.52 -16.31
N LEU A 643 -21.85 -15.14 -16.37
CA LEU A 643 -22.47 -15.51 -17.64
C LEU A 643 -22.98 -14.28 -18.39
N SER A 644 -23.67 -13.37 -17.70
CA SER A 644 -24.12 -12.09 -18.27
C SER A 644 -22.93 -11.23 -18.71
N TYR A 645 -21.86 -11.17 -17.91
CA TYR A 645 -20.62 -10.51 -18.31
C TYR A 645 -20.06 -11.06 -19.63
N LYS A 646 -19.99 -12.39 -19.75
CA LYS A 646 -19.53 -13.04 -20.97
C LYS A 646 -20.41 -12.71 -22.18
N GLU A 647 -21.74 -12.68 -22.01
CA GLU A 647 -22.66 -12.35 -23.10
C GLU A 647 -22.53 -10.88 -23.52
N GLU A 648 -22.39 -9.94 -22.57
CA GLU A 648 -22.12 -8.54 -22.88
C GLU A 648 -20.79 -8.36 -23.61
N LEU A 649 -19.73 -9.06 -23.19
CA LEU A 649 -18.43 -9.04 -23.90
C LEU A 649 -18.53 -9.60 -25.31
N LYS A 650 -19.33 -10.66 -25.54
CA LYS A 650 -19.57 -11.19 -26.89
C LYS A 650 -20.31 -10.20 -27.78
N LYS A 651 -21.35 -9.53 -27.25
CA LYS A 651 -22.09 -8.47 -27.95
C LYS A 651 -21.15 -7.34 -28.33
N LEU A 652 -20.32 -6.89 -27.38
CA LEU A 652 -19.34 -5.83 -27.60
C LEU A 652 -18.33 -6.19 -28.70
N ASN A 653 -17.76 -7.40 -28.63
CA ASN A 653 -16.81 -7.86 -29.66
C ASN A 653 -17.45 -8.07 -31.04
N LYS A 654 -18.75 -8.42 -31.08
CA LYS A 654 -19.52 -8.55 -32.34
C LYS A 654 -19.83 -7.19 -32.95
N ASN A 655 -20.18 -6.21 -32.12
CA ASN A 655 -20.55 -4.87 -32.57
C ASN A 655 -19.32 -4.05 -33.00
N TYR A 656 -18.17 -4.28 -32.33
CA TYR A 656 -16.91 -3.51 -32.55
C TYR A 656 -15.70 -4.42 -32.76
N PRO A 657 -15.69 -5.26 -33.83
CA PRO A 657 -14.67 -6.29 -34.03
C PRO A 657 -13.26 -5.72 -34.31
N ASN A 658 -13.18 -4.48 -34.76
CA ASN A 658 -11.93 -3.77 -35.13
C ASN A 658 -11.53 -2.72 -34.08
N SER A 659 -12.16 -2.71 -32.89
CA SER A 659 -11.77 -1.79 -31.82
C SER A 659 -10.40 -2.13 -31.26
N TYR A 660 -9.71 -1.15 -30.70
CA TYR A 660 -8.39 -1.33 -30.10
C TYR A 660 -8.38 -2.33 -28.91
N LYS A 661 -9.53 -2.60 -28.27
CA LYS A 661 -9.71 -3.58 -27.19
C LYS A 661 -10.24 -4.95 -27.65
N SER A 662 -10.51 -5.14 -28.93
CA SER A 662 -11.11 -6.38 -29.44
C SER A 662 -10.32 -7.63 -29.06
N GLU A 663 -9.00 -7.58 -29.11
CA GLU A 663 -8.13 -8.71 -28.76
C GLU A 663 -8.12 -8.99 -27.25
N GLU A 664 -8.12 -7.93 -26.42
CA GLU A 664 -8.24 -8.04 -24.97
C GLU A 664 -9.57 -8.69 -24.57
N ILE A 665 -10.68 -8.23 -25.16
CA ILE A 665 -12.01 -8.76 -24.93
C ILE A 665 -12.09 -10.26 -25.31
N LYS A 666 -11.52 -10.66 -26.46
CA LYS A 666 -11.42 -12.08 -26.85
C LYS A 666 -10.63 -12.91 -25.83
N ASN A 667 -9.53 -12.38 -25.33
CA ASN A 667 -8.71 -13.04 -24.31
C ASN A 667 -9.49 -13.23 -23.00
N ILE A 668 -10.25 -12.22 -22.56
CA ILE A 668 -11.10 -12.32 -21.38
C ILE A 668 -12.19 -13.39 -21.59
N ILE A 669 -12.85 -13.42 -22.73
CA ILE A 669 -13.86 -14.45 -23.07
C ILE A 669 -13.24 -15.85 -23.04
N ASN A 670 -12.04 -16.03 -23.57
CA ASN A 670 -11.33 -17.32 -23.58
C ASN A 670 -10.94 -17.73 -22.14
N GLN A 671 -10.48 -16.81 -21.31
CA GLN A 671 -10.22 -17.09 -19.90
C GLN A 671 -11.47 -17.49 -19.13
N ILE A 672 -12.61 -16.83 -19.37
CA ILE A 672 -13.90 -17.24 -18.78
C ILE A 672 -14.25 -18.64 -19.24
N ASN A 673 -14.14 -18.94 -20.52
CA ASN A 673 -14.43 -20.27 -21.07
C ASN A 673 -13.53 -21.39 -20.51
N SER A 674 -12.26 -21.10 -20.23
CA SER A 674 -11.32 -22.08 -19.70
C SER A 674 -11.49 -22.33 -18.20
N LYS A 675 -11.69 -21.28 -17.40
CA LYS A 675 -11.78 -21.36 -15.93
C LYS A 675 -13.13 -21.78 -15.43
N TRP A 676 -14.22 -21.45 -16.17
CA TRP A 676 -15.60 -21.55 -15.68
C TRP A 676 -16.47 -22.50 -16.54
N LYS A 677 -15.81 -23.46 -17.18
CA LYS A 677 -16.47 -24.42 -18.07
C LYS A 677 -17.36 -25.45 -17.33
N ASN A 678 -17.04 -25.72 -16.07
CA ASN A 678 -17.75 -26.65 -15.21
C ASN A 678 -18.20 -25.93 -13.94
N GLU A 679 -19.41 -26.23 -13.46
CA GLU A 679 -19.84 -25.83 -12.12
C GLU A 679 -18.80 -26.31 -11.11
N PRO A 680 -18.32 -25.45 -10.19
CA PRO A 680 -17.33 -25.85 -9.24
C PRO A 680 -17.87 -26.94 -8.35
N LYS A 681 -17.07 -28.01 -8.13
CA LYS A 681 -17.40 -29.09 -7.19
C LYS A 681 -17.67 -28.49 -5.81
N MET A 682 -18.86 -28.78 -5.26
CA MET A 682 -19.23 -28.35 -3.91
C MET A 682 -18.34 -29.07 -2.89
N GLU A 683 -17.56 -28.31 -2.15
CA GLU A 683 -16.88 -28.81 -0.96
C GLU A 683 -17.91 -29.09 0.12
N LYS A 684 -17.83 -30.29 0.74
CA LYS A 684 -18.77 -30.72 1.80
C LYS A 684 -18.39 -30.25 3.20
N SER A 685 -17.22 -29.62 3.37
CA SER A 685 -16.71 -29.12 4.67
C SER A 685 -16.10 -27.74 4.51
N GLY A 686 -16.38 -26.83 5.42
CA GLY A 686 -15.84 -25.45 5.40
C GLY A 686 -16.51 -24.53 6.40
N VAL A 687 -16.14 -23.26 6.35
CA VAL A 687 -16.71 -22.19 7.17
C VAL A 687 -18.10 -21.82 6.66
N PHE A 688 -19.05 -21.67 7.57
CA PHE A 688 -20.42 -21.27 7.24
C PHE A 688 -20.61 -19.76 7.35
N PHE A 689 -21.48 -19.23 6.49
CA PHE A 689 -21.91 -17.83 6.50
C PHE A 689 -23.42 -17.78 6.67
N LEU A 690 -23.89 -16.83 7.49
CA LEU A 690 -25.30 -16.45 7.57
C LEU A 690 -25.51 -15.24 6.68
N ILE A 691 -26.44 -15.33 5.77
CA ILE A 691 -26.72 -14.30 4.77
C ILE A 691 -28.16 -13.82 4.95
N PHE A 692 -28.31 -12.50 5.04
CA PHE A 692 -29.61 -11.82 5.03
C PHE A 692 -29.79 -11.10 3.70
N GLN A 693 -30.92 -11.29 3.06
CA GLN A 693 -31.30 -10.69 1.79
C GLN A 693 -32.20 -9.49 2.05
N ILE A 694 -31.67 -8.28 1.77
CA ILE A 694 -32.44 -7.03 1.91
C ILE A 694 -32.72 -6.41 0.54
N ALA A 695 -33.88 -5.77 0.41
CA ALA A 695 -34.21 -5.05 -0.82
C ALA A 695 -33.22 -3.93 -1.10
N SER A 696 -32.85 -3.69 -2.37
CA SER A 696 -31.79 -2.76 -2.78
C SER A 696 -32.12 -1.29 -2.49
N ASP A 697 -33.40 -0.93 -2.31
CA ASP A 697 -33.91 0.39 -1.97
C ASP A 697 -33.78 0.73 -0.48
N LYS A 698 -33.52 -0.26 0.39
CA LYS A 698 -33.40 -0.06 1.84
C LYS A 698 -31.98 0.32 2.24
N PRO A 699 -31.81 1.31 3.15
CA PRO A 699 -30.49 1.74 3.61
C PRO A 699 -29.82 0.61 4.41
N PRO A 700 -28.63 0.11 3.98
CA PRO A 700 -28.00 -1.07 4.60
C PRO A 700 -27.47 -0.79 6.00
N GLN A 701 -27.13 0.47 6.30
CA GLN A 701 -26.48 0.83 7.55
C GLN A 701 -27.31 0.48 8.78
N LYS A 702 -28.62 0.70 8.73
CA LYS A 702 -29.55 0.36 9.82
C LYS A 702 -29.49 -1.12 10.20
N TYR A 703 -29.43 -2.00 9.21
CA TYR A 703 -29.36 -3.45 9.41
C TYR A 703 -27.99 -3.89 9.91
N ILE A 704 -26.93 -3.24 9.43
CA ILE A 704 -25.55 -3.52 9.86
C ILE A 704 -25.36 -3.16 11.32
N ASP A 705 -25.85 -2.00 11.74
CA ASP A 705 -25.69 -1.49 13.11
C ASP A 705 -26.48 -2.37 14.10
N GLU A 706 -27.69 -2.82 13.72
CA GLU A 706 -28.48 -3.72 14.56
C GLU A 706 -27.83 -5.11 14.69
N LEU A 707 -27.28 -5.68 13.60
CA LEU A 707 -26.53 -6.93 13.69
C LEU A 707 -25.28 -6.79 14.55
N LYS A 708 -24.57 -5.67 14.46
CA LYS A 708 -23.39 -5.42 15.29
C LYS A 708 -23.72 -5.27 16.77
N SER A 709 -24.91 -4.77 17.11
CA SER A 709 -25.36 -4.68 18.51
C SER A 709 -25.84 -6.03 19.07
N THR A 710 -26.38 -6.90 18.22
CA THR A 710 -26.95 -8.20 18.61
C THR A 710 -25.91 -9.33 18.59
N LEU A 711 -24.94 -9.24 17.67
CA LEU A 711 -23.89 -10.24 17.51
C LEU A 711 -22.75 -10.03 18.47
N ASN A 712 -22.22 -11.13 19.00
CA ASN A 712 -20.96 -11.12 19.75
C ASN A 712 -19.82 -10.66 18.83
N THR A 713 -18.81 -10.00 19.38
CA THR A 713 -17.61 -9.46 18.72
C THR A 713 -16.83 -10.45 17.83
N LYS A 714 -17.20 -11.73 17.85
CA LYS A 714 -16.60 -12.81 17.05
C LYS A 714 -17.03 -12.82 15.59
N ASN A 715 -18.16 -12.18 15.24
CA ASN A 715 -18.78 -12.31 13.92
C ASN A 715 -18.55 -11.05 13.10
N LYS A 716 -17.99 -11.20 11.89
CA LYS A 716 -17.75 -10.09 10.96
C LYS A 716 -18.99 -9.89 10.09
N VAL A 717 -19.58 -8.69 10.15
CA VAL A 717 -20.71 -8.30 9.29
C VAL A 717 -20.18 -7.57 8.06
N LEU A 718 -20.54 -8.04 6.86
CA LEU A 718 -20.15 -7.46 5.59
C LEU A 718 -21.38 -7.11 4.77
N PHE A 719 -21.32 -5.97 4.10
CA PHE A 719 -22.28 -5.58 3.09
C PHE A 719 -21.79 -5.96 1.69
N GLN A 720 -22.71 -6.46 0.85
CA GLN A 720 -22.44 -6.84 -0.52
C GLN A 720 -23.63 -6.50 -1.42
N GLU A 721 -23.45 -5.60 -2.40
CA GLU A 721 -24.40 -5.46 -3.49
C GLU A 721 -24.46 -6.76 -4.29
N TYR A 722 -25.65 -7.32 -4.44
CA TYR A 722 -25.82 -8.63 -5.04
C TYR A 722 -26.41 -8.54 -6.46
N ASN A 723 -27.61 -7.98 -6.60
CA ASN A 723 -28.26 -7.75 -7.89
C ASN A 723 -29.09 -6.46 -7.88
N TYR A 724 -29.92 -6.23 -8.90
CA TYR A 724 -30.79 -5.04 -8.99
C TYR A 724 -31.82 -4.93 -7.88
N ASP A 725 -32.30 -6.05 -7.39
CA ASP A 725 -33.43 -6.11 -6.45
C ASP A 725 -32.97 -6.26 -5.02
N TYR A 726 -31.82 -6.88 -4.80
CA TYR A 726 -31.37 -7.28 -3.46
C TYR A 726 -29.90 -6.98 -3.19
N ASN A 727 -29.66 -6.62 -1.94
CA ASN A 727 -28.35 -6.57 -1.32
C ASN A 727 -28.23 -7.70 -0.29
N LEU A 728 -26.99 -8.12 0.00
CA LEU A 728 -26.72 -9.14 1.00
C LEU A 728 -25.97 -8.53 2.19
N ILE A 729 -26.43 -8.86 3.39
CA ILE A 729 -25.65 -8.69 4.60
C ILE A 729 -25.15 -10.07 5.02
N VAL A 730 -23.83 -10.22 5.08
CA VAL A 730 -23.15 -11.49 5.30
C VAL A 730 -22.49 -11.49 6.65
N VAL A 731 -22.89 -12.42 7.51
CA VAL A 731 -22.23 -12.64 8.81
C VAL A 731 -21.30 -13.83 8.68
N LYS A 732 -20.02 -13.59 8.97
CA LYS A 732 -18.94 -14.58 8.90
C LYS A 732 -18.43 -14.93 10.30
N GLY A 733 -17.75 -16.06 10.44
CA GLY A 733 -17.09 -16.46 11.69
C GLY A 733 -17.68 -17.71 12.35
N PHE A 734 -18.36 -18.58 11.58
CA PHE A 734 -18.98 -19.78 12.10
C PHE A 734 -18.23 -21.05 11.68
N GLU A 735 -17.85 -21.88 12.64
CA GLU A 735 -17.09 -23.12 12.44
C GLU A 735 -18.00 -24.32 12.11
N ASN A 736 -19.26 -24.30 12.52
CA ASN A 736 -20.23 -25.38 12.27
C ASN A 736 -21.62 -24.82 11.99
N LYS A 737 -22.48 -25.65 11.41
CA LYS A 737 -23.82 -25.27 11.01
C LYS A 737 -24.71 -25.00 12.22
N ASP A 738 -24.54 -25.75 13.30
CA ASP A 738 -25.39 -25.64 14.50
C ASP A 738 -25.23 -24.29 15.19
N SER A 739 -24.00 -23.78 15.28
CA SER A 739 -23.74 -22.45 15.85
C SER A 739 -24.32 -21.32 15.00
N VAL A 740 -24.44 -21.51 13.68
CA VAL A 740 -25.09 -20.52 12.79
C VAL A 740 -26.59 -20.51 13.00
N GLU A 741 -27.21 -21.72 13.10
CA GLU A 741 -28.65 -21.85 13.27
C GLU A 741 -29.11 -21.32 14.65
N GLU A 742 -28.29 -21.51 15.69
CA GLU A 742 -28.53 -20.92 17.00
C GLU A 742 -28.58 -19.39 16.95
N ILE A 743 -27.54 -18.78 16.36
CA ILE A 743 -27.48 -17.33 16.21
C ILE A 743 -28.57 -16.82 15.24
N ARG A 744 -28.85 -17.55 14.18
CA ARG A 744 -29.97 -17.24 13.27
C ARG A 744 -31.28 -17.12 14.01
N THR A 745 -31.61 -18.13 14.83
CA THR A 745 -32.85 -18.15 15.61
C THR A 745 -32.89 -17.05 16.68
N ASP A 746 -31.73 -16.72 17.28
CA ASP A 746 -31.62 -15.66 18.26
C ASP A 746 -31.82 -14.26 17.64
N ILE A 747 -31.24 -14.00 16.49
CA ILE A 747 -31.47 -12.75 15.72
C ILE A 747 -32.91 -12.60 15.33
N GLN A 748 -33.56 -13.67 14.83
CA GLN A 748 -34.94 -13.63 14.42
C GLN A 748 -35.93 -13.43 15.58
N LYS A 749 -35.59 -13.91 16.78
CA LYS A 749 -36.42 -13.72 17.99
C LYS A 749 -36.28 -12.31 18.54
N ASN A 750 -35.08 -11.78 18.57
CA ASN A 750 -34.75 -10.55 19.30
C ASN A 750 -34.84 -9.29 18.44
N SER A 751 -34.91 -9.40 17.11
CA SER A 751 -34.98 -8.27 16.20
C SER A 751 -36.23 -8.30 15.31
N GLU A 752 -37.04 -7.25 15.41
CA GLU A 752 -38.19 -7.04 14.52
C GLU A 752 -37.74 -6.83 13.07
N LEU A 753 -36.62 -6.20 12.84
CA LEU A 753 -36.10 -5.93 11.49
C LEU A 753 -35.76 -7.23 10.74
N PHE A 754 -35.22 -8.24 11.44
CA PHE A 754 -34.79 -9.49 10.81
C PHE A 754 -35.80 -10.61 10.82
N ARG A 755 -36.94 -10.41 11.49
CA ARG A 755 -37.99 -11.43 11.60
C ARG A 755 -38.60 -11.84 10.26
N LEU A 756 -38.75 -10.89 9.32
CA LEU A 756 -39.40 -11.09 8.01
C LEU A 756 -38.37 -11.08 6.85
N ILE A 757 -37.05 -11.01 7.15
CA ILE A 757 -36.03 -10.99 6.11
C ILE A 757 -35.62 -12.41 5.73
N ASN A 758 -35.62 -12.69 4.43
CA ASN A 758 -35.08 -13.94 3.92
C ASN A 758 -33.63 -14.10 4.32
N ASN A 759 -33.31 -15.26 4.86
CA ASN A 759 -31.97 -15.57 5.31
C ASN A 759 -31.64 -17.05 5.08
N PHE A 760 -30.35 -17.33 4.83
CA PHE A 760 -29.87 -18.67 4.54
C PHE A 760 -28.48 -18.87 5.07
N VAL A 761 -28.19 -20.12 5.38
CA VAL A 761 -26.87 -20.57 5.85
C VAL A 761 -26.17 -21.28 4.70
N VAL A 762 -25.01 -20.80 4.31
CA VAL A 762 -24.24 -21.36 3.19
C VAL A 762 -22.79 -21.59 3.56
N LEU A 763 -22.15 -22.55 2.90
CA LEU A 763 -20.71 -22.73 2.95
C LEU A 763 -19.99 -21.59 2.22
N SER A 764 -18.77 -21.29 2.62
CA SER A 764 -17.95 -20.23 1.98
C SER A 764 -17.74 -20.48 0.48
N SER A 765 -17.62 -21.73 0.06
CA SER A 765 -17.54 -22.14 -1.36
C SER A 765 -18.85 -21.87 -2.10
N GLN A 766 -20.01 -22.18 -1.49
CA GLN A 766 -21.32 -21.88 -2.03
C GLN A 766 -21.53 -20.37 -2.17
N TYR A 767 -21.14 -19.58 -1.15
CA TYR A 767 -21.20 -18.12 -1.21
C TYR A 767 -20.39 -17.54 -2.38
N LYS A 768 -19.16 -18.05 -2.61
CA LYS A 768 -18.36 -17.63 -3.78
C LYS A 768 -19.09 -17.92 -5.09
N ASN A 769 -19.69 -19.11 -5.22
CA ASN A 769 -20.46 -19.48 -6.39
C ASN A 769 -21.71 -18.61 -6.57
N MET A 770 -22.40 -18.32 -5.48
CA MET A 770 -23.55 -17.39 -5.49
C MET A 770 -23.16 -16.00 -6.01
N LEU A 771 -22.00 -15.47 -5.63
CA LEU A 771 -21.51 -14.18 -6.13
C LEU A 771 -21.14 -14.21 -7.62
N ILE A 772 -20.58 -15.33 -8.08
CA ILE A 772 -20.10 -15.49 -9.46
C ILE A 772 -21.25 -15.78 -10.42
N TYR A 773 -22.12 -16.71 -10.07
CA TYR A 773 -23.21 -17.20 -10.94
C TYR A 773 -24.59 -16.58 -10.66
N LYS A 774 -24.72 -15.84 -9.55
CA LYS A 774 -25.99 -15.22 -9.11
C LYS A 774 -27.13 -16.22 -8.97
N THR A 775 -26.87 -17.38 -8.37
CA THR A 775 -27.82 -18.51 -8.28
C THR A 775 -28.64 -18.56 -6.99
N LEU A 776 -28.91 -17.42 -6.36
CA LEU A 776 -29.67 -17.33 -5.11
C LEU A 776 -31.09 -17.88 -5.23
N GLU A 777 -31.67 -17.92 -6.43
CA GLU A 777 -33.05 -18.29 -6.69
C GLU A 777 -33.27 -19.81 -6.93
N LYS A 778 -32.21 -20.62 -6.86
CA LYS A 778 -32.26 -22.04 -7.23
C LYS A 778 -32.05 -23.04 -6.07
N ASN A 779 -32.07 -22.59 -4.80
CA ASN A 779 -31.94 -23.52 -3.65
C ASN A 779 -33.07 -23.37 -2.68
#